data_aa124c86839955ae93edc291013ffecd
#
_entry.id   aa124c86839955ae93edc291013ffecd
#
_cell.length_a   1.000
_cell.length_b   1.000
_cell.length_c   1.000
_cell.angle_alpha   90.00
_cell.angle_beta   90.00
_cell.angle_gamma   90.00
#
_symmetry.space_group_name_H-M   'P 1'
#
loop_
_entity.id
_entity.type
_entity.pdbx_description
1 polymer ?
#
loop_
_entity_poly.entity_id
_entity_poly.type
_entity_poly.pdbx_seq_one_letter_code
_entity_poly.pdbx_strand_id
1 'polypeptide(L)'
;MFYKRIAPFILFLCFVLKVFAVEYQIKGTVIDKSTRQPLEFVNVLVVGLGIGASTDSNGNFTITQVPPGIYRLQASFLGYKTALTPEYRVNHVTPYVQIELEEENTSLNEVVVTASPFQKVVESPVSLRVIGLQEIEKAPGANRDISKVVQNYPGVAFSPIGYRNDLIVRGGGPSENRFYLDGVEIPNINHFSTQGASGGPVGLIDADLIRSVKFYSGAFPADRGNALSSVLDFSLRDGDMERNSLKATLGASEVSLSSNGHLGKKTSYLVSVRQSYLQALFKVLGLPFLPAYTDASFKLKTRFDSHNELTLLGLGGLDRMKLNLGIEGEDAEYMLSYLPKIEQETYTVGGVYRHYTPIHVQTIVLSQSYLNNRNIKYRNNDESSEDNLTLHLGSVEQETKLRMENTSSWSVWKVKAGFGLNYSRYKSDEYRKIFADALREYNYHTDLSLWRWGLFASIDYAAPDKSFTASIGVRTDSNNYSDKMKELWRQLSPRLSVSYRLAEGLFLSGHVGLYYQLPSYTALGFKGEAGDYVNKHLDYISVSQESVGLSWTPNENMEFSVEGFYKLYGNMPFSLSDQIPLSCKGNDYGTIGNEALSSEAKGRSYGAELMFKWLLTQKLNLSSSLTIFKSEFKDGKQGSYVPSAWDNRFILNVSGTYNFPKHWSLGAKVSCIGGSPYTPYDEAKSSLVEAWDVQGRAYYDYSRYNQERLPVFGQLDVRVDKTFYLKKCMLGFYLDIQNITASKLRRPDALMSTGQIENPSAPLAEQRYVMKSIRQESGTLLPTLGITFEY
;
A
#
# COMPACT_ATOMS: atom_id res chain seq x y z
N MET A 1 2.84 -30.51 -25.58
CA MET A 1 2.12 -31.79 -25.38
C MET A 1 1.31 -31.85 -24.08
N PHE A 2 1.56 -31.00 -23.13
CA PHE A 2 0.89 -30.89 -21.80
C PHE A 2 -0.56 -30.34 -21.89
N TYR A 3 -0.84 -29.39 -22.79
CA TYR A 3 -2.16 -28.75 -22.93
C TYR A 3 -3.30 -29.69 -23.39
N LYS A 4 -3.01 -30.73 -24.17
CA LYS A 4 -4.03 -31.65 -24.65
C LYS A 4 -4.58 -32.64 -23.61
N ARG A 5 -3.90 -32.77 -22.44
CA ARG A 5 -4.34 -33.69 -21.38
C ARG A 5 -5.04 -33.02 -20.22
N ILE A 6 -4.89 -31.70 -20.04
CA ILE A 6 -5.52 -30.93 -18.95
C ILE A 6 -6.90 -30.42 -19.34
N ALA A 7 -7.10 -30.03 -20.59
CA ALA A 7 -8.39 -29.53 -21.09
C ALA A 7 -9.57 -30.50 -20.88
N PRO A 8 -9.46 -31.82 -21.13
CA PRO A 8 -10.56 -32.76 -20.90
C PRO A 8 -10.85 -33.00 -19.42
N PHE A 9 -9.85 -32.89 -18.56
CA PHE A 9 -10.01 -33.03 -17.10
C PHE A 9 -10.76 -31.83 -16.49
N ILE A 10 -10.45 -30.61 -16.94
CA ILE A 10 -11.18 -29.40 -16.55
C ILE A 10 -12.61 -29.42 -17.09
N LEU A 11 -12.82 -29.84 -18.34
CA LEU A 11 -14.15 -29.99 -18.90
C LEU A 11 -14.98 -31.07 -18.17
N PHE A 12 -14.37 -32.18 -17.77
CA PHE A 12 -15.03 -33.25 -17.03
C PHE A 12 -15.44 -32.83 -15.64
N LEU A 13 -14.58 -32.04 -14.94
CA LEU A 13 -14.90 -31.47 -13.62
C LEU A 13 -16.06 -30.47 -13.70
N CYS A 14 -16.17 -29.70 -14.77
CA CYS A 14 -17.26 -28.77 -15.02
C CYS A 14 -18.61 -29.44 -15.31
N PHE A 15 -18.61 -30.66 -15.79
CA PHE A 15 -19.83 -31.37 -16.21
C PHE A 15 -20.50 -32.17 -15.08
N VAL A 16 -19.80 -32.54 -14.05
CA VAL A 16 -20.28 -33.44 -12.99
C VAL A 16 -20.99 -32.72 -11.83
N LEU A 17 -20.80 -31.41 -11.67
CA LEU A 17 -21.41 -30.64 -10.54
C LEU A 17 -22.78 -30.08 -10.96
N LYS A 18 -23.86 -30.83 -10.73
CA LYS A 18 -25.21 -30.25 -10.67
C LYS A 18 -25.26 -29.24 -9.50
N VAL A 19 -25.15 -27.97 -9.82
CA VAL A 19 -25.29 -26.91 -8.83
C VAL A 19 -26.77 -26.72 -8.55
N PHE A 20 -27.24 -27.22 -7.39
CA PHE A 20 -28.50 -26.78 -6.80
C PHE A 20 -28.38 -25.35 -6.32
N ALA A 21 -29.45 -24.58 -6.43
CA ALA A 21 -29.51 -23.27 -5.79
C ALA A 21 -29.41 -23.50 -4.26
N VAL A 22 -28.30 -23.03 -3.68
CA VAL A 22 -28.08 -23.10 -2.22
C VAL A 22 -28.36 -21.72 -1.68
N GLU A 23 -29.27 -21.64 -0.72
CA GLU A 23 -29.60 -20.42 0.03
C GLU A 23 -28.95 -20.48 1.40
N TYR A 24 -28.48 -19.37 1.86
CA TYR A 24 -27.80 -19.21 3.14
C TYR A 24 -28.55 -18.25 4.05
N GLN A 25 -28.06 -18.06 5.26
CA GLN A 25 -28.59 -17.10 6.20
C GLN A 25 -27.49 -16.16 6.69
N ILE A 26 -27.86 -14.90 6.94
CA ILE A 26 -27.00 -13.93 7.61
C ILE A 26 -27.53 -13.75 9.01
N LYS A 27 -26.68 -13.87 10.01
CA LYS A 27 -26.97 -13.63 11.40
C LYS A 27 -26.15 -12.48 11.94
N GLY A 28 -26.68 -11.78 12.93
CA GLY A 28 -25.94 -10.72 13.57
C GLY A 28 -26.68 -10.06 14.71
N THR A 29 -26.07 -9.03 15.27
CA THR A 29 -26.64 -8.16 16.29
C THR A 29 -26.53 -6.70 15.86
N VAL A 30 -27.54 -5.92 16.28
CA VAL A 30 -27.50 -4.46 16.21
C VAL A 30 -27.44 -3.91 17.62
N ILE A 31 -26.49 -3.00 17.84
CA ILE A 31 -26.26 -2.36 19.13
C ILE A 31 -26.17 -0.85 18.97
N ASP A 32 -26.50 -0.13 20.01
CA ASP A 32 -26.19 1.29 20.12
C ASP A 32 -24.67 1.47 20.21
N LYS A 33 -24.11 2.37 19.39
CA LYS A 33 -22.68 2.61 19.30
C LYS A 33 -22.09 3.17 20.59
N SER A 34 -22.85 4.00 21.29
CA SER A 34 -22.42 4.73 22.47
C SER A 34 -22.62 3.94 23.75
N THR A 35 -23.82 3.40 23.94
CA THR A 35 -24.18 2.64 25.16
C THR A 35 -23.80 1.18 25.09
N ARG A 36 -23.54 0.65 23.88
CA ARG A 36 -23.26 -0.75 23.57
C ARG A 36 -24.44 -1.69 23.93
N GLN A 37 -25.63 -1.14 24.18
CA GLN A 37 -26.83 -1.90 24.46
C GLN A 37 -27.45 -2.45 23.17
N PRO A 38 -28.06 -3.63 23.20
CA PRO A 38 -28.80 -4.18 22.07
C PRO A 38 -30.00 -3.28 21.71
N LEU A 39 -30.27 -3.17 20.41
CA LEU A 39 -31.38 -2.41 19.85
C LEU A 39 -32.43 -3.38 19.28
N GLU A 40 -33.64 -3.35 19.85
CA GLU A 40 -34.78 -4.12 19.40
C GLU A 40 -35.51 -3.40 18.25
N PHE A 41 -36.15 -4.15 17.35
CA PHE A 41 -36.97 -3.67 16.23
C PHE A 41 -36.20 -2.89 15.18
N VAL A 42 -34.89 -3.01 15.12
CA VAL A 42 -34.08 -2.43 14.01
C VAL A 42 -34.39 -3.19 12.73
N ASN A 43 -34.70 -2.48 11.66
CA ASN A 43 -34.85 -3.08 10.34
C ASN A 43 -33.51 -3.27 9.68
N VAL A 44 -33.13 -4.52 9.36
CA VAL A 44 -31.88 -4.87 8.69
C VAL A 44 -32.19 -5.45 7.31
N LEU A 45 -31.73 -4.81 6.25
CA LEU A 45 -31.96 -5.19 4.86
C LEU A 45 -30.66 -5.59 4.16
N VAL A 46 -30.73 -6.58 3.26
CA VAL A 46 -29.66 -6.88 2.32
C VAL A 46 -29.77 -5.95 1.11
N VAL A 47 -28.77 -5.10 0.94
CA VAL A 47 -28.78 -4.10 -0.15
C VAL A 47 -28.84 -4.79 -1.51
N GLY A 48 -29.79 -4.36 -2.33
CA GLY A 48 -29.99 -4.88 -3.70
C GLY A 48 -30.80 -6.18 -3.81
N LEU A 49 -31.23 -6.79 -2.71
CA LEU A 49 -32.08 -7.98 -2.74
C LEU A 49 -33.51 -7.72 -2.21
N GLY A 50 -33.71 -6.66 -1.43
CA GLY A 50 -35.02 -6.34 -0.83
C GLY A 50 -35.48 -7.34 0.23
N ILE A 51 -34.58 -8.20 0.74
CA ILE A 51 -34.86 -9.16 1.83
C ILE A 51 -34.20 -8.64 3.11
N GLY A 52 -34.84 -8.87 4.25
CA GLY A 52 -34.34 -8.40 5.55
C GLY A 52 -35.04 -9.06 6.73
N ALA A 53 -34.69 -8.60 7.91
CA ALA A 53 -35.30 -9.02 9.18
C ALA A 53 -35.23 -7.86 10.18
N SER A 54 -36.14 -7.90 11.20
CA SER A 54 -36.06 -7.00 12.35
C SER A 54 -35.30 -7.68 13.49
N THR A 55 -34.67 -6.89 14.36
CA THR A 55 -33.98 -7.40 15.55
C THR A 55 -34.95 -7.76 16.66
N ASP A 56 -34.59 -8.79 17.45
CA ASP A 56 -35.26 -9.19 18.67
C ASP A 56 -34.85 -8.31 19.88
N SER A 57 -35.39 -8.62 21.08
CA SER A 57 -35.08 -7.89 22.32
C SER A 57 -33.60 -7.94 22.74
N ASN A 58 -32.81 -8.87 22.20
CA ASN A 58 -31.37 -8.96 22.42
C ASN A 58 -30.59 -8.33 21.27
N GLY A 59 -31.28 -7.62 20.37
CA GLY A 59 -30.69 -7.00 19.19
C GLY A 59 -30.30 -7.98 18.10
N ASN A 60 -30.63 -9.27 18.19
CA ASN A 60 -30.25 -10.27 17.21
C ASN A 60 -31.18 -10.25 15.99
N PHE A 61 -30.63 -10.51 14.83
CA PHE A 61 -31.38 -10.71 13.59
C PHE A 61 -30.90 -11.96 12.84
N THR A 62 -31.81 -12.54 12.05
CA THR A 62 -31.50 -13.63 11.14
C THR A 62 -32.22 -13.40 9.81
N ILE A 63 -31.47 -13.14 8.74
CA ILE A 63 -31.99 -13.01 7.38
C ILE A 63 -31.80 -14.36 6.69
N THR A 64 -32.87 -14.99 6.25
CA THR A 64 -32.88 -16.31 5.57
C THR A 64 -32.99 -16.13 4.07
N GLN A 65 -32.77 -17.22 3.33
CA GLN A 65 -32.94 -17.28 1.86
C GLN A 65 -32.04 -16.29 1.10
N VAL A 66 -30.83 -16.02 1.63
CA VAL A 66 -29.86 -15.16 0.97
C VAL A 66 -29.07 -15.97 -0.07
N PRO A 67 -29.10 -15.61 -1.35
CA PRO A 67 -28.25 -16.25 -2.34
C PRO A 67 -26.77 -16.06 -2.03
N PRO A 68 -25.89 -16.98 -2.44
CA PRO A 68 -24.45 -16.79 -2.27
C PRO A 68 -23.94 -15.59 -3.07
N GLY A 69 -23.07 -14.79 -2.44
CA GLY A 69 -22.56 -13.57 -3.06
C GLY A 69 -21.82 -12.67 -2.09
N ILE A 70 -21.53 -11.45 -2.51
CA ILE A 70 -20.97 -10.39 -1.67
C ILE A 70 -22.02 -9.30 -1.51
N TYR A 71 -22.36 -8.96 -0.27
CA TYR A 71 -23.46 -8.06 0.07
C TYR A 71 -23.07 -7.06 1.14
N ARG A 72 -23.81 -5.95 1.19
CA ARG A 72 -23.84 -5.01 2.29
C ARG A 72 -25.18 -5.11 2.99
N LEU A 73 -25.18 -4.85 4.29
CA LEU A 73 -26.41 -4.73 5.05
C LEU A 73 -26.66 -3.27 5.37
N GLN A 74 -27.92 -2.87 5.33
CA GLN A 74 -28.38 -1.57 5.77
C GLN A 74 -29.24 -1.77 7.02
N ALA A 75 -28.90 -1.10 8.11
CA ALA A 75 -29.69 -1.09 9.32
C ALA A 75 -30.31 0.30 9.54
N SER A 76 -31.61 0.33 9.80
CA SER A 76 -32.36 1.56 10.07
C SER A 76 -33.26 1.41 11.28
N PHE A 77 -33.28 2.44 12.12
CA PHE A 77 -34.09 2.51 13.32
C PHE A 77 -34.51 3.95 13.63
N LEU A 78 -35.69 4.15 14.19
CA LEU A 78 -36.19 5.48 14.52
C LEU A 78 -35.32 6.13 15.60
N GLY A 79 -34.88 7.37 15.37
CA GLY A 79 -33.99 8.07 16.27
C GLY A 79 -32.50 7.72 16.08
N TYR A 80 -32.14 6.94 15.06
CA TYR A 80 -30.78 6.53 14.74
C TYR A 80 -30.40 6.82 13.29
N LYS A 81 -29.13 7.12 13.06
CA LYS A 81 -28.59 7.25 11.71
C LYS A 81 -28.59 5.89 11.02
N THR A 82 -29.11 5.84 9.80
CA THR A 82 -29.02 4.63 8.98
C THR A 82 -27.57 4.23 8.77
N ALA A 83 -27.23 2.99 9.10
CA ALA A 83 -25.88 2.46 8.92
C ALA A 83 -25.80 1.50 7.73
N LEU A 84 -24.75 1.64 6.93
CA LEU A 84 -24.37 0.69 5.88
C LEU A 84 -23.11 -0.05 6.32
N THR A 85 -23.16 -1.38 6.26
CA THR A 85 -22.01 -2.21 6.63
C THR A 85 -20.96 -2.24 5.50
N PRO A 86 -19.71 -2.62 5.80
CA PRO A 86 -18.79 -3.13 4.80
C PRO A 86 -19.36 -4.34 4.07
N GLU A 87 -18.70 -4.74 2.99
CA GLU A 87 -19.09 -5.93 2.24
C GLU A 87 -18.80 -7.22 3.02
N TYR A 88 -19.73 -8.17 2.97
CA TYR A 88 -19.62 -9.50 3.54
C TYR A 88 -19.87 -10.55 2.45
N ARG A 89 -19.06 -11.61 2.46
CA ARG A 89 -19.31 -12.78 1.63
C ARG A 89 -20.35 -13.68 2.30
N VAL A 90 -21.41 -13.98 1.56
CA VAL A 90 -22.46 -14.92 1.98
C VAL A 90 -22.20 -16.25 1.29
N ASN A 91 -21.89 -17.26 2.09
CA ASN A 91 -21.65 -18.63 1.70
C ASN A 91 -21.99 -19.57 2.89
N HIS A 92 -21.49 -20.81 2.90
CA HIS A 92 -21.71 -21.77 3.99
C HIS A 92 -21.07 -21.34 5.34
N VAL A 93 -20.12 -20.42 5.31
CA VAL A 93 -19.46 -19.81 6.49
C VAL A 93 -19.68 -18.30 6.54
N THR A 94 -20.91 -17.87 6.35
CA THR A 94 -21.28 -16.45 6.46
C THR A 94 -20.94 -15.93 7.85
N PRO A 95 -20.15 -14.86 7.97
CA PRO A 95 -19.72 -14.35 9.27
C PRO A 95 -20.89 -13.75 10.05
N TYR A 96 -20.80 -13.83 11.37
CA TYR A 96 -21.71 -13.12 12.27
C TYR A 96 -21.48 -11.61 12.19
N VAL A 97 -22.53 -10.84 11.89
CA VAL A 97 -22.42 -9.41 11.61
C VAL A 97 -22.85 -8.59 12.82
N GLN A 98 -21.97 -7.75 13.34
CA GLN A 98 -22.34 -6.73 14.31
C GLN A 98 -22.50 -5.38 13.62
N ILE A 99 -23.66 -4.74 13.83
CA ILE A 99 -23.96 -3.40 13.32
C ILE A 99 -24.09 -2.45 14.51
N GLU A 100 -23.41 -1.31 14.43
CA GLU A 100 -23.45 -0.26 15.44
C GLU A 100 -24.21 0.93 14.88
N LEU A 101 -25.33 1.30 15.52
CA LEU A 101 -26.11 2.48 15.18
C LEU A 101 -25.75 3.64 16.08
N GLU A 102 -25.66 4.83 15.50
CA GLU A 102 -25.41 6.09 16.20
C GLU A 102 -26.72 6.86 16.32
N GLU A 103 -27.08 7.31 17.54
CA GLU A 103 -28.28 8.10 17.77
C GLU A 103 -28.27 9.38 16.91
N GLU A 104 -29.45 9.72 16.38
CA GLU A 104 -29.68 10.92 15.62
C GLU A 104 -30.65 11.83 16.39
N ASN A 105 -30.14 12.92 16.93
CA ASN A 105 -30.92 13.92 17.68
C ASN A 105 -31.69 14.87 16.71
N THR A 106 -32.44 14.35 15.76
CA THR A 106 -33.18 15.21 14.82
C THR A 106 -34.67 14.86 14.79
N SER A 107 -35.50 15.91 14.82
CA SER A 107 -36.96 15.84 14.69
C SER A 107 -37.40 15.19 13.37
N LEU A 108 -38.45 14.42 13.47
CA LEU A 108 -39.21 13.74 12.43
C LEU A 108 -39.44 14.60 11.16
N ASN A 109 -38.56 14.52 10.21
CA ASN A 109 -38.88 14.69 8.81
C ASN A 109 -38.37 13.43 8.10
N GLU A 110 -39.28 12.76 7.43
CA GLU A 110 -39.09 11.53 6.70
C GLU A 110 -38.14 11.76 5.50
N VAL A 111 -36.85 11.83 5.77
CA VAL A 111 -35.82 11.72 4.75
C VAL A 111 -35.24 10.33 4.89
N VAL A 112 -35.56 9.45 3.97
CA VAL A 112 -34.91 8.17 3.80
C VAL A 112 -33.45 8.47 3.42
N VAL A 113 -32.60 8.60 4.43
CA VAL A 113 -31.17 8.75 4.22
C VAL A 113 -30.62 7.35 3.92
N THR A 114 -30.57 7.00 2.65
CA THR A 114 -29.92 5.78 2.22
C THR A 114 -28.42 5.92 2.46
N ALA A 115 -27.85 5.03 3.23
CA ALA A 115 -26.42 5.04 3.50
C ALA A 115 -25.66 4.74 2.20
N SER A 116 -24.84 5.67 1.72
CA SER A 116 -24.07 5.54 0.48
C SER A 116 -22.76 4.80 0.73
N PRO A 117 -22.32 3.90 -0.18
CA PRO A 117 -20.99 3.29 -0.15
C PRO A 117 -19.85 4.30 -0.37
N PHE A 118 -20.18 5.53 -0.79
CA PHE A 118 -19.25 6.63 -1.05
C PHE A 118 -19.11 7.59 0.13
N GLN A 119 -19.43 7.14 1.34
CA GLN A 119 -19.41 7.96 2.53
C GLN A 119 -18.00 8.49 2.83
N LYS A 120 -17.90 9.81 3.01
CA LYS A 120 -16.69 10.52 3.39
C LYS A 120 -16.63 10.70 4.91
N VAL A 121 -15.43 10.89 5.46
CA VAL A 121 -15.25 11.28 6.86
C VAL A 121 -15.03 12.79 6.95
N VAL A 122 -15.43 13.40 8.06
CA VAL A 122 -15.36 14.86 8.24
C VAL A 122 -13.90 15.36 8.16
N GLU A 123 -12.97 14.61 8.75
CA GLU A 123 -11.54 14.96 8.74
C GLU A 123 -10.93 14.90 7.33
N SER A 124 -11.49 14.07 6.43
CA SER A 124 -11.01 13.90 5.05
C SER A 124 -12.15 13.84 4.06
N PRO A 125 -12.81 14.98 3.78
CA PRO A 125 -13.94 15.06 2.85
C PRO A 125 -13.51 14.95 1.39
N VAL A 126 -12.26 15.22 1.09
CA VAL A 126 -11.57 15.00 -0.18
C VAL A 126 -10.53 13.89 -0.02
N SER A 127 -10.02 13.37 -1.12
CA SER A 127 -8.83 12.47 -1.15
C SER A 127 -8.97 11.16 -0.36
N LEU A 128 -10.14 10.82 0.19
CA LEU A 128 -10.41 9.54 0.84
C LEU A 128 -11.16 8.61 -0.11
N ARG A 129 -10.66 7.38 -0.24
CA ARG A 129 -11.31 6.29 -0.98
C ARG A 129 -11.41 5.05 -0.09
N VAL A 130 -12.55 4.38 -0.15
CA VAL A 130 -12.77 3.11 0.55
C VAL A 130 -12.80 1.98 -0.46
N ILE A 131 -11.88 1.04 -0.30
CA ILE A 131 -11.72 -0.13 -1.15
C ILE A 131 -12.40 -1.30 -0.46
N GLY A 132 -13.41 -1.88 -1.10
CA GLY A 132 -14.19 -2.97 -0.54
C GLY A 132 -13.65 -4.36 -0.92
N LEU A 133 -14.28 -5.38 -0.33
CA LEU A 133 -13.92 -6.79 -0.52
C LEU A 133 -14.01 -7.23 -1.99
N GLN A 134 -15.06 -6.80 -2.70
CA GLN A 134 -15.27 -7.17 -4.10
C GLN A 134 -14.13 -6.66 -5.00
N GLU A 135 -13.67 -5.44 -4.76
CA GLU A 135 -12.56 -4.85 -5.51
C GLU A 135 -11.23 -5.55 -5.19
N ILE A 136 -10.99 -5.90 -3.91
CA ILE A 136 -9.76 -6.59 -3.49
C ILE A 136 -9.67 -8.00 -4.12
N GLU A 137 -10.78 -8.72 -4.14
CA GLU A 137 -10.79 -10.12 -4.59
C GLU A 137 -10.82 -10.29 -6.11
N LYS A 138 -11.48 -9.35 -6.84
CA LYS A 138 -11.81 -9.52 -8.27
C LYS A 138 -11.15 -8.49 -9.20
N ALA A 139 -10.26 -7.62 -8.70
CA ALA A 139 -9.57 -6.64 -9.54
C ALA A 139 -8.74 -7.35 -10.62
N PRO A 140 -8.98 -7.06 -11.92
CA PRO A 140 -8.17 -7.62 -12.99
C PRO A 140 -6.72 -7.15 -12.92
N GLY A 141 -5.78 -8.05 -13.16
CA GLY A 141 -4.36 -7.76 -13.14
C GLY A 141 -3.77 -7.56 -11.73
N ALA A 142 -4.58 -7.62 -10.68
CA ALA A 142 -4.08 -7.42 -9.33
C ALA A 142 -3.46 -8.68 -8.71
N ASN A 143 -3.81 -9.86 -9.20
CA ASN A 143 -3.34 -11.14 -8.65
C ASN A 143 -3.45 -11.21 -7.11
N ARG A 144 -4.54 -10.63 -6.56
CA ARG A 144 -4.81 -10.56 -5.10
C ARG A 144 -3.77 -9.75 -4.30
N ASP A 145 -3.00 -8.89 -4.95
CA ASP A 145 -2.07 -7.96 -4.31
C ASP A 145 -2.76 -6.59 -4.12
N ILE A 146 -2.88 -6.16 -2.87
CA ILE A 146 -3.55 -4.92 -2.51
C ILE A 146 -2.84 -3.68 -3.07
N SER A 147 -1.52 -3.70 -3.20
CA SER A 147 -0.78 -2.60 -3.80
C SER A 147 -1.24 -2.34 -5.24
N LYS A 148 -1.48 -3.42 -6.00
CA LYS A 148 -2.00 -3.32 -7.38
C LYS A 148 -3.47 -2.89 -7.44
N VAL A 149 -4.27 -3.24 -6.43
CA VAL A 149 -5.65 -2.73 -6.33
C VAL A 149 -5.66 -1.23 -6.10
N VAL A 150 -4.82 -0.72 -5.21
CA VAL A 150 -4.69 0.71 -4.91
C VAL A 150 -4.24 1.51 -6.14
N GLN A 151 -3.43 0.92 -7.02
CA GLN A 151 -3.00 1.54 -8.28
C GLN A 151 -4.15 1.86 -9.26
N ASN A 152 -5.37 1.35 -9.03
CA ASN A 152 -6.55 1.70 -9.83
C ASN A 152 -7.16 3.07 -9.47
N TYR A 153 -6.74 3.66 -8.35
CA TYR A 153 -7.32 4.88 -7.82
C TYR A 153 -6.59 6.13 -8.31
N PRO A 154 -7.27 7.30 -8.31
CA PRO A 154 -6.67 8.55 -8.75
C PRO A 154 -5.39 8.86 -7.97
N GLY A 155 -4.44 9.48 -8.64
CA GLY A 155 -3.19 9.93 -8.05
C GLY A 155 -2.15 8.83 -7.87
N VAL A 156 -2.46 7.56 -8.09
CA VAL A 156 -1.56 6.44 -7.83
C VAL A 156 -0.92 5.94 -9.12
N ALA A 157 0.38 6.17 -9.26
CA ALA A 157 1.17 5.64 -10.35
C ALA A 157 1.65 4.21 -10.06
N PHE A 158 1.82 3.44 -11.11
CA PHE A 158 2.52 2.15 -11.06
C PHE A 158 3.84 2.23 -11.82
N SER A 159 4.81 1.41 -11.44
CA SER A 159 6.05 1.28 -12.18
C SER A 159 5.95 0.12 -13.16
N PRO A 160 6.04 0.34 -14.48
CA PRO A 160 6.10 -0.75 -15.45
C PRO A 160 7.49 -1.40 -15.50
N ILE A 161 8.42 -0.93 -14.69
CA ILE A 161 9.84 -1.30 -14.68
C ILE A 161 10.17 -1.98 -13.36
N GLY A 162 11.02 -3.01 -13.40
CA GLY A 162 11.71 -3.54 -12.24
C GLY A 162 10.89 -4.49 -11.36
N TYR A 163 9.73 -4.96 -11.81
CA TYR A 163 8.89 -5.90 -11.06
C TYR A 163 8.55 -5.44 -9.63
N ARG A 164 8.30 -4.14 -9.44
CA ARG A 164 8.01 -3.52 -8.14
C ARG A 164 6.56 -3.06 -8.05
N ASN A 165 5.99 -3.15 -6.85
CA ASN A 165 4.65 -2.66 -6.51
C ASN A 165 4.74 -1.40 -5.64
N ASP A 166 5.63 -0.47 -5.98
CA ASP A 166 5.71 0.81 -5.29
C ASP A 166 4.40 1.59 -5.39
N LEU A 167 4.01 2.22 -4.30
CA LEU A 167 2.91 3.17 -4.28
C LEU A 167 3.46 4.59 -4.41
N ILE A 168 3.30 5.15 -5.57
CA ILE A 168 3.69 6.51 -5.93
C ILE A 168 2.42 7.34 -5.97
N VAL A 169 2.24 8.25 -5.00
CA VAL A 169 0.97 8.97 -4.86
C VAL A 169 1.17 10.45 -5.10
N ARG A 170 0.45 10.99 -6.11
CA ARG A 170 0.54 12.40 -6.51
C ARG A 170 1.97 12.89 -6.72
N GLY A 171 2.79 12.04 -7.34
CA GLY A 171 4.20 12.33 -7.63
C GLY A 171 5.12 12.33 -6.42
N GLY A 172 4.67 11.89 -5.26
CA GLY A 172 5.51 11.65 -4.10
C GLY A 172 6.09 10.24 -4.10
N GLY A 173 7.29 10.08 -3.56
CA GLY A 173 8.02 8.82 -3.54
C GLY A 173 7.42 7.75 -2.63
N PRO A 174 7.85 6.48 -2.79
CA PRO A 174 7.32 5.37 -1.99
C PRO A 174 7.53 5.51 -0.48
N SER A 175 8.61 6.16 -0.04
CA SER A 175 8.92 6.40 1.38
C SER A 175 7.98 7.39 2.07
N GLU A 176 7.17 8.14 1.30
CA GLU A 176 6.24 9.14 1.81
C GLU A 176 4.90 8.55 2.29
N ASN A 177 4.69 7.25 2.14
CA ASN A 177 3.46 6.55 2.50
C ASN A 177 3.55 5.94 3.90
N ARG A 178 2.40 5.78 4.57
CA ARG A 178 2.29 5.07 5.85
C ARG A 178 1.14 4.07 5.83
N PHE A 179 1.34 2.98 6.53
CA PHE A 179 0.44 1.84 6.52
C PHE A 179 0.01 1.48 7.93
N TYR A 180 -1.28 1.24 8.11
CA TYR A 180 -1.88 0.83 9.38
C TYR A 180 -2.69 -0.44 9.18
N LEU A 181 -2.60 -1.38 10.10
CA LEU A 181 -3.35 -2.63 10.14
C LEU A 181 -4.17 -2.67 11.43
N ASP A 182 -5.50 -2.52 11.33
CA ASP A 182 -6.42 -2.37 12.48
C ASP A 182 -5.97 -1.33 13.51
N GLY A 183 -5.28 -0.27 13.05
CA GLY A 183 -4.76 0.81 13.88
C GLY A 183 -3.31 0.65 14.34
N VAL A 184 -2.67 -0.49 14.12
CA VAL A 184 -1.23 -0.71 14.32
C VAL A 184 -0.46 -0.24 13.09
N GLU A 185 0.52 0.65 13.25
CA GLU A 185 1.39 1.08 12.17
C GLU A 185 2.39 -0.03 11.80
N ILE A 186 2.45 -0.37 10.50
CA ILE A 186 3.36 -1.36 9.93
C ILE A 186 4.37 -0.69 8.99
N PRO A 187 5.63 -1.15 8.92
CA PRO A 187 6.67 -0.46 8.15
C PRO A 187 6.46 -0.55 6.63
N ASN A 188 5.98 -1.67 6.14
CA ASN A 188 5.75 -1.92 4.71
C ASN A 188 4.59 -2.89 4.49
N ILE A 189 4.16 -3.03 3.23
CA ILE A 189 3.07 -3.92 2.81
C ILE A 189 3.50 -4.94 1.76
N ASN A 190 4.78 -4.96 1.39
CA ASN A 190 5.31 -5.85 0.37
C ASN A 190 6.53 -6.63 0.88
N HIS A 191 6.75 -7.82 0.33
CA HIS A 191 7.97 -8.61 0.43
C HIS A 191 9.10 -7.95 -0.36
N PHE A 192 10.35 -8.16 0.02
CA PHE A 192 11.55 -7.59 -0.61
C PHE A 192 11.51 -6.07 -0.68
N SER A 193 11.01 -5.44 0.37
CA SER A 193 10.92 -3.98 0.42
C SER A 193 12.32 -3.36 0.52
N THR A 194 12.51 -2.24 -0.20
CA THR A 194 13.74 -1.44 -0.08
C THR A 194 13.73 -0.71 1.25
N GLN A 195 14.86 -0.71 1.92
CA GLN A 195 15.02 0.03 3.17
C GLN A 195 14.81 1.53 2.97
N GLY A 196 13.99 2.12 3.83
CA GLY A 196 13.59 3.53 3.71
C GLY A 196 12.54 3.82 2.64
N ALA A 197 11.97 2.78 2.00
CA ALA A 197 10.88 2.89 1.03
C ALA A 197 9.88 1.74 1.21
N SER A 198 8.67 1.89 0.70
CA SER A 198 7.78 0.75 0.43
C SER A 198 8.12 0.17 -0.94
N GLY A 199 7.52 -0.93 -1.30
CA GLY A 199 7.73 -1.55 -2.61
C GLY A 199 8.23 -2.96 -2.47
N GLY A 200 8.46 -3.60 -3.60
CA GLY A 200 8.76 -5.03 -3.69
C GLY A 200 7.78 -5.70 -4.64
N PRO A 201 8.06 -6.92 -5.09
CA PRO A 201 7.31 -7.54 -6.18
C PRO A 201 5.94 -8.11 -5.77
N VAL A 202 5.71 -8.39 -4.48
CA VAL A 202 4.53 -9.11 -3.99
C VAL A 202 4.06 -8.57 -2.64
N GLY A 203 2.74 -8.52 -2.44
CA GLY A 203 2.13 -8.05 -1.19
C GLY A 203 2.37 -9.00 0.00
N LEU A 204 2.78 -8.42 1.13
CA LEU A 204 2.98 -9.11 2.42
C LEU A 204 1.66 -9.40 3.14
N ILE A 205 0.62 -8.58 2.93
CA ILE A 205 -0.69 -8.78 3.57
C ILE A 205 -1.52 -9.74 2.72
N ASP A 206 -1.99 -10.83 3.31
CA ASP A 206 -2.91 -11.74 2.63
C ASP A 206 -4.26 -11.04 2.37
N ALA A 207 -4.62 -10.90 1.08
CA ALA A 207 -5.85 -10.25 0.65
C ALA A 207 -7.12 -10.91 1.23
N ASP A 208 -7.07 -12.21 1.56
CA ASP A 208 -8.20 -12.93 2.16
C ASP A 208 -8.54 -12.46 3.57
N LEU A 209 -7.59 -11.87 4.26
CA LEU A 209 -7.78 -11.35 5.60
C LEU A 209 -8.37 -9.93 5.61
N ILE A 210 -8.26 -9.21 4.51
CA ILE A 210 -8.67 -7.81 4.43
C ILE A 210 -10.20 -7.71 4.27
N ARG A 211 -10.83 -6.87 5.07
CA ARG A 211 -12.24 -6.49 4.95
C ARG A 211 -12.41 -5.25 4.08
N SER A 212 -11.59 -4.25 4.32
CA SER A 212 -11.60 -2.99 3.58
C SER A 212 -10.30 -2.22 3.79
N VAL A 213 -10.01 -1.28 2.89
CA VAL A 213 -8.88 -0.36 3.01
C VAL A 213 -9.39 1.06 2.86
N LYS A 214 -9.04 1.94 3.79
CA LYS A 214 -9.18 3.38 3.64
C LYS A 214 -7.89 3.93 3.07
N PHE A 215 -7.96 4.44 1.87
CA PHE A 215 -6.84 5.05 1.16
C PHE A 215 -7.00 6.57 1.16
N TYR A 216 -6.07 7.25 1.81
CA TYR A 216 -5.96 8.70 1.85
C TYR A 216 -4.83 9.13 0.91
N SER A 217 -5.13 9.79 -0.19
CA SER A 217 -4.14 10.37 -1.10
C SER A 217 -3.77 11.83 -0.74
N GLY A 218 -4.28 12.31 0.37
CA GLY A 218 -4.11 13.63 0.99
C GLY A 218 -5.09 13.80 2.14
N ALA A 219 -5.16 14.98 2.75
CA ALA A 219 -6.09 15.30 3.83
C ALA A 219 -6.05 14.28 4.99
N PHE A 220 -4.85 13.91 5.44
CA PHE A 220 -4.68 12.91 6.49
C PHE A 220 -5.21 13.42 7.83
N PRO A 221 -5.94 12.61 8.64
CA PRO A 221 -6.35 12.98 9.98
C PRO A 221 -5.17 13.33 10.90
N ALA A 222 -5.39 14.14 11.94
CA ALA A 222 -4.33 14.60 12.84
C ALA A 222 -3.64 13.46 13.61
N ASP A 223 -4.32 12.34 13.87
CA ASP A 223 -3.78 11.14 14.49
C ASP A 223 -2.83 10.34 13.57
N ARG A 224 -2.76 10.70 12.28
CA ARG A 224 -1.82 10.11 11.31
C ARG A 224 -0.68 11.09 11.05
N GLY A 225 0.52 10.71 11.49
CA GLY A 225 1.75 11.49 11.33
C GLY A 225 2.79 10.80 10.48
N ASN A 226 3.91 11.49 10.24
CA ASN A 226 5.07 10.96 9.54
C ASN A 226 4.79 10.50 8.10
N ALA A 227 3.77 11.06 7.44
CA ALA A 227 3.34 10.78 6.07
C ALA A 227 3.29 12.07 5.26
N LEU A 228 3.69 12.02 3.98
CA LEU A 228 3.68 13.16 3.07
C LEU A 228 2.84 12.93 1.81
N SER A 229 2.60 11.67 1.42
CA SER A 229 1.88 11.37 0.17
C SER A 229 0.64 10.54 0.36
N SER A 230 0.67 9.47 1.15
CA SER A 230 -0.54 8.71 1.44
C SER A 230 -0.54 8.04 2.80
N VAL A 231 -1.75 7.71 3.24
CA VAL A 231 -2.00 6.81 4.37
C VAL A 231 -2.96 5.72 3.91
N LEU A 232 -2.59 4.46 4.16
CA LEU A 232 -3.46 3.31 3.95
C LEU A 232 -3.79 2.69 5.31
N ASP A 233 -5.08 2.60 5.60
CA ASP A 233 -5.59 2.02 6.84
C ASP A 233 -6.39 0.74 6.51
N PHE A 234 -5.75 -0.40 6.76
CA PHE A 234 -6.30 -1.73 6.49
C PHE A 234 -7.15 -2.17 7.67
N SER A 235 -8.38 -2.54 7.38
CA SER A 235 -9.25 -3.23 8.34
C SER A 235 -9.28 -4.71 8.00
N LEU A 236 -8.83 -5.56 8.92
CA LEU A 236 -8.94 -7.00 8.78
C LEU A 236 -10.36 -7.48 9.10
N ARG A 237 -10.72 -8.65 8.58
CA ARG A 237 -11.92 -9.36 9.00
C ARG A 237 -11.79 -9.73 10.47
N ASP A 238 -12.92 -9.88 11.13
CA ASP A 238 -12.97 -10.54 12.42
C ASP A 238 -13.22 -12.05 12.20
N GLY A 239 -12.76 -12.89 13.11
CA GLY A 239 -13.10 -14.31 13.09
C GLY A 239 -14.58 -14.53 13.37
N ASP A 240 -15.13 -15.60 12.85
CA ASP A 240 -16.53 -15.98 13.06
C ASP A 240 -16.74 -16.47 14.50
N MET A 241 -17.76 -15.95 15.18
CA MET A 241 -18.10 -16.32 16.56
C MET A 241 -19.01 -17.56 16.66
N GLU A 242 -19.53 -18.07 15.55
CA GLU A 242 -20.39 -19.24 15.53
C GLU A 242 -19.72 -20.48 14.93
N ARG A 243 -18.77 -20.30 14.00
CA ARG A 243 -18.17 -21.38 13.23
C ARG A 243 -16.68 -21.20 13.02
N ASN A 244 -15.97 -22.30 12.89
CA ASN A 244 -14.60 -22.30 12.42
C ASN A 244 -14.58 -22.64 10.93
N SER A 245 -13.76 -21.97 10.16
CA SER A 245 -13.56 -22.25 8.75
C SER A 245 -12.09 -22.39 8.40
N LEU A 246 -11.83 -23.15 7.33
CA LEU A 246 -10.52 -23.36 6.77
C LEU A 246 -10.57 -23.03 5.28
N LYS A 247 -9.66 -22.19 4.84
CA LYS A 247 -9.50 -21.85 3.43
C LYS A 247 -8.09 -22.20 2.96
N ALA A 248 -7.99 -22.97 1.89
CA ALA A 248 -6.76 -23.27 1.19
C ALA A 248 -6.79 -22.64 -0.20
N THR A 249 -5.70 -21.98 -0.58
CA THR A 249 -5.53 -21.40 -1.91
C THR A 249 -4.24 -21.91 -2.54
N LEU A 250 -4.35 -22.42 -3.77
CA LEU A 250 -3.23 -22.67 -4.65
C LEU A 250 -3.27 -21.62 -5.75
N GLY A 251 -2.43 -20.61 -5.64
CA GLY A 251 -2.29 -19.52 -6.61
C GLY A 251 -1.24 -19.83 -7.67
N ALA A 252 -0.92 -18.88 -8.53
CA ALA A 252 0.14 -19.04 -9.53
C ALA A 252 1.56 -18.94 -8.92
N SER A 253 1.68 -18.27 -7.78
CA SER A 253 2.95 -17.95 -7.16
C SER A 253 3.10 -18.47 -5.75
N GLU A 254 1.99 -18.91 -5.12
CA GLU A 254 1.95 -19.23 -3.69
C GLU A 254 0.91 -20.28 -3.34
N VAL A 255 1.16 -20.94 -2.23
CA VAL A 255 0.14 -21.73 -1.52
C VAL A 255 -0.18 -20.97 -0.23
N SER A 256 -1.45 -20.80 0.06
CA SER A 256 -1.92 -20.22 1.33
C SER A 256 -2.88 -21.13 2.06
N LEU A 257 -2.79 -21.09 3.38
CA LEU A 257 -3.73 -21.73 4.29
C LEU A 257 -4.18 -20.71 5.33
N SER A 258 -5.47 -20.45 5.39
CA SER A 258 -6.04 -19.55 6.37
C SER A 258 -7.18 -20.19 7.13
N SER A 259 -7.33 -19.81 8.39
CA SER A 259 -8.41 -20.25 9.25
C SER A 259 -9.00 -19.06 10.01
N ASN A 260 -10.30 -19.05 10.16
CA ASN A 260 -10.99 -18.09 11.01
C ASN A 260 -12.05 -18.79 11.85
N GLY A 261 -12.36 -18.21 13.00
CA GLY A 261 -13.32 -18.77 13.92
C GLY A 261 -13.23 -18.17 15.31
N HIS A 262 -13.60 -18.95 16.32
CA HIS A 262 -13.63 -18.51 17.71
C HIS A 262 -12.92 -19.46 18.68
N LEU A 263 -12.38 -18.87 19.73
CA LEU A 263 -11.82 -19.54 20.91
C LEU A 263 -12.74 -19.23 22.10
N GLY A 264 -13.74 -20.09 22.31
CA GLY A 264 -14.80 -19.86 23.31
C GLY A 264 -15.79 -18.76 22.90
N LYS A 265 -16.47 -18.14 23.89
CA LYS A 265 -17.58 -17.21 23.63
C LYS A 265 -17.20 -15.74 23.48
N LYS A 266 -15.96 -15.37 23.74
CA LYS A 266 -15.53 -13.96 23.81
C LYS A 266 -14.39 -13.61 22.85
N THR A 267 -13.71 -14.60 22.29
CA THR A 267 -12.52 -14.40 21.48
C THR A 267 -12.71 -14.97 20.09
N SER A 268 -12.56 -14.15 19.07
CA SER A 268 -12.45 -14.59 17.69
C SER A 268 -11.00 -14.61 17.23
N TYR A 269 -10.69 -15.47 16.24
CA TYR A 269 -9.38 -15.57 15.68
C TYR A 269 -9.40 -15.56 14.14
N LEU A 270 -8.30 -15.09 13.57
CA LEU A 270 -8.01 -15.12 12.16
C LEU A 270 -6.50 -15.41 12.01
N VAL A 271 -6.14 -16.41 11.21
CA VAL A 271 -4.75 -16.84 11.00
C VAL A 271 -4.55 -17.15 9.53
N SER A 272 -3.42 -16.77 8.97
CA SER A 272 -2.98 -17.16 7.62
C SER A 272 -1.50 -17.48 7.61
N VAL A 273 -1.11 -18.46 6.79
CA VAL A 273 0.28 -18.80 6.46
C VAL A 273 0.37 -18.96 4.95
N ARG A 274 1.37 -18.32 4.33
CA ARG A 274 1.63 -18.43 2.91
C ARG A 274 3.07 -18.86 2.64
N GLN A 275 3.25 -19.66 1.61
CA GLN A 275 4.55 -20.09 1.10
C GLN A 275 4.60 -19.87 -0.41
N SER A 276 5.56 -19.09 -0.87
CA SER A 276 5.73 -18.86 -2.30
C SER A 276 6.53 -19.99 -2.99
N TYR A 277 6.23 -20.19 -4.28
CA TYR A 277 7.04 -20.99 -5.21
C TYR A 277 7.45 -20.17 -6.44
N LEU A 278 7.50 -18.84 -6.29
CA LEU A 278 7.90 -17.89 -7.33
C LEU A 278 9.24 -18.24 -7.96
N GLN A 279 10.19 -18.76 -7.18
CA GLN A 279 11.49 -19.16 -7.70
C GLN A 279 11.39 -20.24 -8.79
N ALA A 280 10.45 -21.19 -8.69
CA ALA A 280 10.23 -22.19 -9.71
C ALA A 280 9.61 -21.56 -10.97
N LEU A 281 8.64 -20.66 -10.80
CA LEU A 281 8.01 -19.94 -11.90
C LEU A 281 9.01 -19.04 -12.63
N PHE A 282 9.82 -18.28 -11.90
CA PHE A 282 10.81 -17.36 -12.45
C PHE A 282 11.94 -18.10 -13.18
N LYS A 283 12.32 -19.28 -12.66
CA LYS A 283 13.28 -20.16 -13.36
C LYS A 283 12.73 -20.65 -14.72
N VAL A 284 11.43 -21.01 -14.76
CA VAL A 284 10.77 -21.44 -16.01
C VAL A 284 10.62 -20.28 -16.99
N LEU A 285 10.38 -19.07 -16.48
CA LEU A 285 10.28 -17.84 -17.28
C LEU A 285 11.64 -17.31 -17.73
N GLY A 286 12.74 -17.91 -17.30
CA GLY A 286 14.08 -17.45 -17.64
C GLY A 286 14.40 -16.08 -17.06
N LEU A 287 14.09 -15.84 -15.76
CA LEU A 287 14.44 -14.60 -15.09
C LEU A 287 15.76 -14.74 -14.30
N PRO A 288 16.57 -13.68 -14.20
CA PRO A 288 17.89 -13.72 -13.57
C PRO A 288 17.86 -13.80 -12.04
N PHE A 289 16.69 -13.65 -11.41
CA PHE A 289 16.51 -13.69 -9.96
C PHE A 289 15.39 -14.63 -9.57
N LEU A 290 15.54 -15.29 -8.43
CA LEU A 290 14.69 -16.38 -7.94
C LEU A 290 14.19 -16.05 -6.53
N PRO A 291 13.11 -15.23 -6.39
CA PRO A 291 12.57 -14.87 -5.10
C PRO A 291 11.77 -16.00 -4.48
N ALA A 292 11.86 -16.15 -3.18
CA ALA A 292 11.03 -17.02 -2.36
C ALA A 292 10.66 -16.29 -1.08
N TYR A 293 9.41 -16.41 -0.64
CA TYR A 293 8.97 -15.87 0.64
C TYR A 293 8.08 -16.84 1.39
N THR A 294 8.08 -16.68 2.70
CA THR A 294 7.14 -17.31 3.63
C THR A 294 6.60 -16.22 4.53
N ASP A 295 5.30 -16.13 4.70
CA ASP A 295 4.69 -15.19 5.62
C ASP A 295 3.59 -15.81 6.48
N ALA A 296 3.32 -15.13 7.60
CA ALA A 296 2.24 -15.48 8.49
C ALA A 296 1.60 -14.25 9.08
N SER A 297 0.29 -14.31 9.28
CA SER A 297 -0.50 -13.26 9.90
C SER A 297 -1.51 -13.85 10.88
N PHE A 298 -1.77 -13.14 11.96
CA PHE A 298 -2.83 -13.50 12.90
C PHE A 298 -3.54 -12.26 13.45
N LYS A 299 -4.79 -12.46 13.86
CA LYS A 299 -5.58 -11.51 14.64
C LYS A 299 -6.40 -12.29 15.68
N LEU A 300 -6.30 -11.86 16.93
CA LEU A 300 -7.13 -12.33 18.03
C LEU A 300 -7.90 -11.15 18.57
N LYS A 301 -9.23 -11.24 18.59
CA LYS A 301 -10.10 -10.18 19.10
C LYS A 301 -10.93 -10.72 20.25
N THR A 302 -10.69 -10.18 21.43
CA THR A 302 -11.37 -10.57 22.68
C THR A 302 -12.24 -9.43 23.17
N ARG A 303 -13.53 -9.71 23.38
CA ARG A 303 -14.47 -8.82 24.06
C ARG A 303 -14.64 -9.30 25.49
N PHE A 304 -14.05 -8.60 26.43
CA PHE A 304 -14.18 -8.94 27.85
C PHE A 304 -15.60 -8.70 28.34
N ASP A 305 -16.18 -7.59 27.95
CA ASP A 305 -17.56 -7.16 28.20
C ASP A 305 -18.02 -6.15 27.13
N SER A 306 -19.17 -5.48 27.33
CA SER A 306 -19.72 -4.48 26.40
C SER A 306 -18.82 -3.25 26.22
N HIS A 307 -17.96 -2.94 27.19
CA HIS A 307 -17.14 -1.73 27.21
C HIS A 307 -15.68 -1.98 26.90
N ASN A 308 -15.19 -3.22 26.99
CA ASN A 308 -13.76 -3.52 26.94
C ASN A 308 -13.43 -4.53 25.83
N GLU A 309 -12.60 -4.14 24.89
CA GLU A 309 -12.16 -4.95 23.75
C GLU A 309 -10.65 -4.90 23.62
N LEU A 310 -10.01 -6.05 23.41
CA LEU A 310 -8.59 -6.17 23.08
C LEU A 310 -8.44 -6.89 21.75
N THR A 311 -7.70 -6.28 20.84
CA THR A 311 -7.26 -6.91 19.59
C THR A 311 -5.76 -7.10 19.64
N LEU A 312 -5.29 -8.34 19.49
CA LEU A 312 -3.89 -8.67 19.27
C LEU A 312 -3.71 -9.06 17.81
N LEU A 313 -2.70 -8.54 17.15
CA LEU A 313 -2.42 -8.88 15.76
C LEU A 313 -0.92 -8.99 15.51
N GLY A 314 -0.59 -9.76 14.50
CA GLY A 314 0.78 -9.91 14.03
C GLY A 314 0.83 -10.22 12.54
N LEU A 315 1.91 -9.76 11.93
CA LEU A 315 2.26 -9.95 10.53
C LEU A 315 3.77 -10.15 10.45
N GLY A 316 4.24 -11.14 9.71
CA GLY A 316 5.67 -11.36 9.51
C GLY A 316 5.99 -12.09 8.23
N GLY A 317 7.18 -11.86 7.69
CA GLY A 317 7.67 -12.45 6.45
C GLY A 317 9.16 -12.75 6.49
N LEU A 318 9.53 -13.81 5.78
CA LEU A 318 10.91 -14.25 5.53
C LEU A 318 11.13 -14.28 4.03
N ASP A 319 12.07 -13.48 3.54
CA ASP A 319 12.31 -13.28 2.12
C ASP A 319 13.73 -13.74 1.76
N ARG A 320 13.87 -14.44 0.64
CA ARG A 320 15.17 -14.86 0.11
C ARG A 320 15.18 -14.74 -1.41
N MET A 321 16.13 -14.02 -1.95
CA MET A 321 16.33 -13.87 -3.39
C MET A 321 17.69 -14.43 -3.78
N LYS A 322 17.69 -15.51 -4.54
CA LYS A 322 18.89 -16.11 -5.16
C LYS A 322 19.03 -15.62 -6.59
N LEU A 323 20.25 -15.65 -7.11
CA LEU A 323 20.54 -15.35 -8.50
C LEU A 323 20.47 -16.63 -9.35
N ASN A 324 19.99 -16.51 -10.59
CA ASN A 324 19.92 -17.59 -11.57
C ASN A 324 21.14 -17.50 -12.51
N LEU A 325 22.30 -17.94 -12.02
CA LEU A 325 23.57 -17.79 -12.76
C LEU A 325 23.69 -18.64 -14.03
N GLY A 326 22.78 -19.59 -14.22
CA GLY A 326 22.75 -20.47 -15.41
C GLY A 326 21.87 -19.96 -16.55
N ILE A 327 21.43 -18.72 -16.51
CA ILE A 327 20.60 -18.11 -17.56
C ILE A 327 21.50 -17.52 -18.65
N GLU A 328 21.05 -17.63 -19.91
CA GLU A 328 21.71 -17.06 -21.07
C GLU A 328 20.93 -15.83 -21.57
N GLY A 329 21.64 -14.87 -22.11
CA GLY A 329 21.09 -13.67 -22.74
C GLY A 329 21.62 -12.37 -22.15
N GLU A 330 21.87 -11.40 -23.01
CA GLU A 330 22.53 -10.14 -22.66
C GLU A 330 21.79 -9.34 -21.59
N ASP A 331 20.45 -9.29 -21.63
CA ASP A 331 19.63 -8.62 -20.63
C ASP A 331 19.76 -9.28 -19.26
N ALA A 332 19.78 -10.62 -19.21
CA ALA A 332 19.91 -11.37 -17.98
C ALA A 332 21.32 -11.26 -17.40
N GLU A 333 22.35 -11.34 -18.23
CA GLU A 333 23.75 -11.14 -17.84
C GLU A 333 23.96 -9.73 -17.29
N TYR A 334 23.41 -8.71 -17.96
CA TYR A 334 23.45 -7.33 -17.48
C TYR A 334 22.77 -7.18 -16.11
N MET A 335 21.59 -7.78 -15.91
CA MET A 335 20.93 -7.75 -14.61
C MET A 335 21.73 -8.50 -13.53
N LEU A 336 22.32 -9.64 -13.86
CA LEU A 336 23.16 -10.41 -12.95
C LEU A 336 24.45 -9.66 -12.56
N SER A 337 24.96 -8.77 -13.41
CA SER A 337 26.19 -8.03 -13.10
C SER A 337 26.04 -7.10 -11.89
N TYR A 338 24.83 -6.55 -11.63
CA TYR A 338 24.61 -5.59 -10.54
C TYR A 338 23.63 -6.06 -9.45
N LEU A 339 22.78 -7.07 -9.70
CA LEU A 339 21.83 -7.53 -8.69
C LEU A 339 22.53 -8.19 -7.51
N PRO A 340 22.24 -7.79 -6.25
CA PRO A 340 22.71 -8.49 -5.06
C PRO A 340 21.87 -9.74 -4.76
N LYS A 341 22.39 -10.63 -3.95
CA LYS A 341 21.58 -11.57 -3.17
C LYS A 341 20.89 -10.80 -2.05
N ILE A 342 19.62 -11.09 -1.80
CA ILE A 342 18.81 -10.39 -0.79
C ILE A 342 18.22 -11.40 0.17
N GLU A 343 18.40 -11.16 1.46
CA GLU A 343 17.66 -11.81 2.53
C GLU A 343 16.98 -10.74 3.38
N GLN A 344 15.71 -10.96 3.71
CA GLN A 344 14.93 -10.02 4.52
C GLN A 344 14.07 -10.77 5.53
N GLU A 345 14.02 -10.25 6.73
CA GLU A 345 13.13 -10.71 7.80
C GLU A 345 12.35 -9.51 8.31
N THR A 346 11.04 -9.62 8.33
CA THR A 346 10.17 -8.56 8.85
C THR A 346 9.09 -9.13 9.74
N TYR A 347 8.77 -8.42 10.81
CA TYR A 347 7.55 -8.67 11.56
C TYR A 347 7.04 -7.41 12.23
N THR A 348 5.75 -7.37 12.46
CA THR A 348 5.09 -6.41 13.36
C THR A 348 4.09 -7.17 14.22
N VAL A 349 4.15 -6.95 15.51
CA VAL A 349 3.18 -7.46 16.49
C VAL A 349 2.61 -6.27 17.26
N GLY A 350 1.30 -6.25 17.48
CA GLY A 350 0.67 -5.16 18.19
C GLY A 350 -0.60 -5.55 18.93
N GLY A 351 -0.92 -4.76 19.95
CA GLY A 351 -2.13 -4.82 20.72
C GLY A 351 -2.90 -3.51 20.66
N VAL A 352 -4.20 -3.59 20.45
CA VAL A 352 -5.13 -2.46 20.44
C VAL A 352 -6.20 -2.72 21.49
N TYR A 353 -6.14 -1.96 22.58
CA TYR A 353 -7.17 -1.98 23.62
C TYR A 353 -8.13 -0.82 23.43
N ARG A 354 -9.42 -1.07 23.48
CA ARG A 354 -10.48 -0.05 23.42
C ARG A 354 -11.38 -0.15 24.64
N HIS A 355 -11.60 1.02 25.23
CA HIS A 355 -12.60 1.20 26.29
C HIS A 355 -13.67 2.14 25.79
N TYR A 356 -14.92 1.67 25.85
CA TYR A 356 -16.10 2.40 25.37
C TYR A 356 -16.91 2.92 26.54
N THR A 357 -17.27 4.18 26.48
CA THR A 357 -18.30 4.81 27.34
C THR A 357 -19.32 5.50 26.44
N PRO A 358 -20.46 5.97 26.95
CA PRO A 358 -21.49 6.58 26.11
C PRO A 358 -21.02 7.72 25.22
N ILE A 359 -20.02 8.49 25.64
CA ILE A 359 -19.50 9.63 24.87
C ILE A 359 -18.00 9.53 24.55
N HIS A 360 -17.26 8.58 25.11
CA HIS A 360 -15.82 8.46 24.89
C HIS A 360 -15.43 7.08 24.37
N VAL A 361 -14.48 7.04 23.45
CA VAL A 361 -13.74 5.84 23.06
C VAL A 361 -12.28 6.09 23.33
N GLN A 362 -11.73 5.39 24.30
CA GLN A 362 -10.32 5.42 24.65
C GLN A 362 -9.62 4.27 23.92
N THR A 363 -8.55 4.59 23.21
CA THR A 363 -7.77 3.59 22.46
C THR A 363 -6.32 3.64 22.89
N ILE A 364 -5.75 2.49 23.24
CA ILE A 364 -4.33 2.31 23.53
C ILE A 364 -3.79 1.32 22.51
N VAL A 365 -2.74 1.72 21.80
CA VAL A 365 -2.04 0.87 20.83
C VAL A 365 -0.59 0.74 21.25
N LEU A 366 -0.15 -0.49 21.43
CA LEU A 366 1.26 -0.83 21.66
C LEU A 366 1.70 -1.79 20.57
N SER A 367 2.84 -1.50 19.93
CA SER A 367 3.37 -2.35 18.85
C SER A 367 4.88 -2.39 18.83
N GLN A 368 5.41 -3.49 18.28
CA GLN A 368 6.82 -3.71 18.00
C GLN A 368 6.95 -4.12 16.54
N SER A 369 7.77 -3.38 15.78
CA SER A 369 8.15 -3.71 14.41
C SER A 369 9.64 -4.02 14.34
N TYR A 370 9.99 -4.94 13.45
CA TYR A 370 11.36 -5.38 13.18
C TYR A 370 11.54 -5.57 11.69
N LEU A 371 12.65 -5.09 11.15
CA LEU A 371 13.05 -5.29 9.77
C LEU A 371 14.56 -5.53 9.74
N ASN A 372 14.96 -6.66 9.19
CA ASN A 372 16.36 -7.02 8.98
C ASN A 372 16.61 -7.25 7.49
N ASN A 373 17.56 -6.52 6.93
CA ASN A 373 17.96 -6.62 5.53
C ASN A 373 19.42 -7.05 5.44
N ARG A 374 19.69 -8.00 4.55
CA ARG A 374 21.05 -8.40 4.17
C ARG A 374 21.15 -8.44 2.66
N ASN A 375 22.05 -7.62 2.11
CA ASN A 375 22.36 -7.56 0.69
C ASN A 375 23.84 -7.86 0.48
N ILE A 376 24.15 -8.81 -0.39
CA ILE A 376 25.54 -9.21 -0.67
C ILE A 376 25.73 -9.24 -2.18
N LYS A 377 26.82 -8.63 -2.64
CA LYS A 377 27.24 -8.62 -4.04
C LYS A 377 28.73 -8.84 -4.18
N TYR A 378 29.07 -9.77 -5.05
CA TYR A 378 30.44 -10.00 -5.51
C TYR A 378 30.56 -9.60 -6.97
N ARG A 379 31.74 -9.10 -7.35
CA ARG A 379 32.08 -8.81 -8.75
C ARG A 379 31.91 -10.09 -9.58
N ASN A 380 31.24 -10.00 -10.70
CA ASN A 380 30.90 -11.12 -11.59
C ASN A 380 30.20 -12.30 -10.88
N ASN A 381 29.62 -12.08 -9.70
CA ASN A 381 29.04 -13.11 -8.83
C ASN A 381 30.05 -14.21 -8.40
N ASP A 382 31.33 -13.90 -8.42
CA ASP A 382 32.42 -14.80 -8.02
C ASP A 382 32.70 -14.66 -6.52
N GLU A 383 32.26 -15.67 -5.75
CA GLU A 383 32.40 -15.75 -4.29
C GLU A 383 33.70 -16.47 -3.86
N SER A 384 34.60 -16.78 -4.81
CA SER A 384 35.83 -17.54 -4.51
C SER A 384 36.86 -16.72 -3.73
N SER A 385 36.78 -15.38 -3.77
CA SER A 385 37.67 -14.47 -3.03
C SER A 385 36.88 -13.33 -2.40
N GLU A 386 37.28 -12.92 -1.19
CA GLU A 386 36.75 -11.73 -0.52
C GLU A 386 37.12 -10.43 -1.29
N ASP A 387 38.20 -10.43 -2.07
CA ASP A 387 38.57 -9.29 -2.90
C ASP A 387 37.48 -8.93 -3.95
N ASN A 388 36.66 -9.92 -4.31
CA ASN A 388 35.54 -9.73 -5.22
C ASN A 388 34.31 -9.14 -4.52
N LEU A 389 34.29 -9.00 -3.20
CA LEU A 389 33.18 -8.40 -2.48
C LEU A 389 33.08 -6.91 -2.84
N THR A 390 31.91 -6.50 -3.35
CA THR A 390 31.63 -5.10 -3.72
C THR A 390 30.58 -4.46 -2.83
N LEU A 391 29.69 -5.27 -2.27
CA LEU A 391 28.65 -4.83 -1.32
C LEU A 391 28.39 -5.91 -0.27
N HIS A 392 28.45 -5.53 0.98
CA HIS A 392 27.88 -6.26 2.11
C HIS A 392 27.11 -5.27 2.98
N LEU A 393 25.80 -5.37 3.00
CA LEU A 393 24.92 -4.57 3.84
C LEU A 393 24.16 -5.51 4.77
N GLY A 394 24.35 -5.32 6.08
CA GLY A 394 23.47 -5.89 7.11
C GLY A 394 22.83 -4.77 7.90
N SER A 395 21.50 -4.66 7.89
CA SER A 395 20.83 -3.58 8.62
C SER A 395 19.59 -4.06 9.37
N VAL A 396 19.38 -3.49 10.54
CA VAL A 396 18.26 -3.81 11.42
C VAL A 396 17.55 -2.52 11.81
N GLU A 397 16.25 -2.46 11.55
CA GLU A 397 15.35 -1.44 12.06
C GLU A 397 14.40 -2.05 13.08
N GLN A 398 14.32 -1.45 14.26
CA GLN A 398 13.38 -1.81 15.32
C GLN A 398 12.62 -0.60 15.77
N GLU A 399 11.30 -0.73 15.91
CA GLU A 399 10.46 0.35 16.42
C GLU A 399 9.46 -0.20 17.44
N THR A 400 9.48 0.37 18.66
CA THR A 400 8.44 0.16 19.68
C THR A 400 7.60 1.42 19.73
N LYS A 401 6.28 1.28 19.51
CA LYS A 401 5.35 2.42 19.41
C LYS A 401 4.22 2.27 20.42
N LEU A 402 4.01 3.31 21.20
CA LEU A 402 2.85 3.50 22.07
C LEU A 402 2.04 4.67 21.53
N ARG A 403 0.73 4.48 21.32
CA ARG A 403 -0.23 5.55 21.02
C ARG A 403 -1.43 5.44 21.94
N MET A 404 -1.79 6.56 22.55
CA MET A 404 -3.00 6.70 23.36
C MET A 404 -3.85 7.81 22.79
N GLU A 405 -5.14 7.55 22.63
CA GLU A 405 -6.08 8.52 22.08
C GLU A 405 -7.43 8.41 22.78
N ASN A 406 -8.10 9.52 22.91
CA ASN A 406 -9.48 9.61 23.36
C ASN A 406 -10.29 10.30 22.25
N THR A 407 -11.36 9.66 21.84
CA THR A 407 -12.36 10.24 20.93
C THR A 407 -13.64 10.44 21.71
N SER A 408 -14.14 11.67 21.76
CA SER A 408 -15.38 12.05 22.41
C SER A 408 -16.37 12.54 21.36
N SER A 409 -17.57 12.02 21.39
CA SER A 409 -18.63 12.38 20.45
C SER A 409 -19.88 12.80 21.20
N TRP A 410 -20.40 13.99 20.89
CA TRP A 410 -21.65 14.50 21.47
C TRP A 410 -22.36 15.43 20.47
N SER A 411 -23.61 15.13 20.19
CA SER A 411 -24.42 15.88 19.23
C SER A 411 -23.70 16.03 17.87
N VAL A 412 -23.43 17.26 17.47
CA VAL A 412 -22.80 17.62 16.19
C VAL A 412 -21.26 17.70 16.25
N TRP A 413 -20.69 17.47 17.42
CA TRP A 413 -19.26 17.59 17.67
C TRP A 413 -18.58 16.26 17.91
N LYS A 414 -17.39 16.11 17.39
CA LYS A 414 -16.48 15.02 17.74
C LYS A 414 -15.10 15.61 18.00
N VAL A 415 -14.53 15.31 19.16
CA VAL A 415 -13.20 15.74 19.56
C VAL A 415 -12.30 14.52 19.72
N LYS A 416 -11.15 14.55 19.12
CA LYS A 416 -10.12 13.53 19.27
C LYS A 416 -8.83 14.20 19.78
N ALA A 417 -8.21 13.62 20.78
CA ALA A 417 -6.90 14.04 21.26
C ALA A 417 -6.07 12.83 21.68
N GLY A 418 -4.78 12.94 21.54
CA GLY A 418 -3.89 11.85 21.92
C GLY A 418 -2.42 12.20 21.84
N PHE A 419 -1.61 11.22 22.24
CA PHE A 419 -0.18 11.29 22.16
C PHE A 419 0.43 9.98 21.65
N GLY A 420 1.62 10.06 21.08
CA GLY A 420 2.44 8.93 20.67
C GLY A 420 3.84 9.01 21.24
N LEU A 421 4.40 7.86 21.59
CA LEU A 421 5.78 7.70 22.00
C LEU A 421 6.38 6.54 21.23
N ASN A 422 7.51 6.79 20.55
CA ASN A 422 8.21 5.78 19.77
C ASN A 422 9.66 5.69 20.20
N TYR A 423 10.14 4.48 20.41
CA TYR A 423 11.55 4.18 20.51
C TYR A 423 11.99 3.44 19.28
N SER A 424 12.98 3.97 18.57
CA SER A 424 13.51 3.39 17.34
C SER A 424 14.99 3.12 17.49
N ARG A 425 15.44 1.97 16.99
CA ARG A 425 16.85 1.62 16.89
C ARG A 425 17.17 1.17 15.47
N TYR A 426 18.17 1.79 14.88
CA TYR A 426 18.70 1.45 13.58
C TYR A 426 20.16 1.05 13.71
N LYS A 427 20.46 -0.19 13.30
CA LYS A 427 21.83 -0.67 13.18
C LYS A 427 22.12 -0.97 11.73
N SER A 428 23.36 -0.66 11.30
CA SER A 428 23.82 -1.04 9.98
C SER A 428 25.31 -1.32 10.03
N ASP A 429 25.67 -2.45 9.45
CA ASP A 429 27.03 -2.81 9.09
C ASP A 429 27.11 -2.78 7.56
N GLU A 430 27.87 -1.84 7.01
CA GLU A 430 27.95 -1.65 5.58
C GLU A 430 29.41 -1.64 5.12
N TYR A 431 29.74 -2.58 4.25
CA TYR A 431 30.92 -2.52 3.40
C TYR A 431 30.49 -2.33 1.96
N ARG A 432 31.06 -1.34 1.29
CA ARG A 432 30.86 -1.14 -0.14
C ARG A 432 32.06 -0.53 -0.79
N LYS A 433 32.34 -0.96 -2.02
CA LYS A 433 33.22 -0.27 -2.93
C LYS A 433 32.42 0.74 -3.74
N ILE A 434 32.95 1.92 -3.93
CA ILE A 434 32.38 2.93 -4.83
C ILE A 434 33.48 3.52 -5.69
N PHE A 435 33.11 4.03 -6.85
CA PHE A 435 34.00 4.80 -7.71
C PHE A 435 33.45 6.22 -7.85
N ALA A 436 34.18 7.18 -7.27
CA ALA A 436 33.92 8.61 -7.44
C ALA A 436 34.89 9.18 -8.49
N ASP A 437 36.05 9.63 -8.06
CA ASP A 437 37.19 10.01 -8.91
C ASP A 437 38.22 8.88 -8.95
N ALA A 438 38.19 8.01 -7.96
CA ALA A 438 39.01 6.81 -7.84
C ALA A 438 38.20 5.76 -7.01
N LEU A 439 38.72 4.53 -7.01
CA LEU A 439 38.16 3.47 -6.17
C LEU A 439 38.30 3.85 -4.69
N ARG A 440 37.19 3.75 -3.95
CA ARG A 440 37.12 3.95 -2.51
C ARG A 440 36.36 2.81 -1.85
N GLU A 441 36.79 2.44 -0.66
CA GLU A 441 36.13 1.46 0.16
C GLU A 441 35.49 2.16 1.35
N TYR A 442 34.19 1.92 1.53
CA TYR A 442 33.44 2.38 2.71
C TYR A 442 33.17 1.18 3.60
N ASN A 443 33.58 1.31 4.86
CA ASN A 443 33.31 0.32 5.89
C ASN A 443 32.90 1.07 7.15
N TYR A 444 31.62 1.05 7.48
CA TYR A 444 31.15 1.72 8.67
C TYR A 444 30.08 0.93 9.41
N HIS A 445 30.08 1.12 10.73
CA HIS A 445 29.08 0.61 11.62
C HIS A 445 28.28 1.75 12.23
N THR A 446 26.95 1.65 12.23
CA THR A 446 26.08 2.59 12.90
C THR A 446 25.15 1.89 13.90
N ASP A 447 24.91 2.53 15.04
CA ASP A 447 23.91 2.15 16.05
C ASP A 447 23.22 3.43 16.52
N LEU A 448 22.11 3.75 15.82
CA LEU A 448 21.33 4.95 16.07
C LEU A 448 20.09 4.60 16.91
N SER A 449 19.93 5.27 18.05
CA SER A 449 18.74 5.16 18.88
C SER A 449 18.01 6.49 18.94
N LEU A 450 16.71 6.48 18.72
CA LEU A 450 15.86 7.67 18.69
C LEU A 450 14.62 7.47 19.56
N TRP A 451 14.35 8.48 20.40
CA TRP A 451 13.06 8.68 21.02
C TRP A 451 12.28 9.73 20.22
N ARG A 452 11.06 9.39 19.82
CA ARG A 452 10.13 10.31 19.15
C ARG A 452 8.86 10.42 19.97
N TRP A 453 8.32 11.60 20.08
CA TRP A 453 7.03 11.86 20.72
C TRP A 453 6.22 12.83 19.89
N GLY A 454 4.91 12.65 19.92
CA GLY A 454 3.99 13.48 19.19
C GLY A 454 2.70 13.69 19.95
N LEU A 455 2.13 14.87 19.77
CA LEU A 455 0.82 15.24 20.30
C LEU A 455 -0.10 15.58 19.15
N PHE A 456 -1.38 15.24 19.28
CA PHE A 456 -2.37 15.61 18.28
C PHE A 456 -3.73 15.88 18.93
N ALA A 457 -4.49 16.77 18.29
CA ALA A 457 -5.88 17.01 18.61
C ALA A 457 -6.66 17.37 17.33
N SER A 458 -7.94 17.04 17.29
CA SER A 458 -8.87 17.51 16.27
C SER A 458 -10.26 17.75 16.84
N ILE A 459 -10.96 18.70 16.23
CA ILE A 459 -12.36 19.00 16.49
C ILE A 459 -13.09 18.91 15.16
N ASP A 460 -14.10 18.06 15.10
CA ASP A 460 -14.95 17.87 13.95
C ASP A 460 -16.36 18.39 14.27
N TYR A 461 -16.93 19.12 13.33
CA TYR A 461 -18.30 19.59 13.34
C TYR A 461 -19.06 19.02 12.15
N ALA A 462 -20.24 18.50 12.38
CA ALA A 462 -21.15 18.08 11.32
C ALA A 462 -22.54 18.65 11.60
N ALA A 463 -23.05 19.50 10.71
CA ALA A 463 -24.42 20.01 10.80
C ALA A 463 -25.42 18.84 10.85
N PRO A 464 -26.56 18.98 11.57
CA PRO A 464 -27.54 17.90 11.71
C PRO A 464 -28.02 17.33 10.38
N ASP A 465 -28.24 18.18 9.38
CA ASP A 465 -28.66 17.80 8.02
C ASP A 465 -27.46 17.40 7.12
N LYS A 466 -26.24 17.35 7.66
CA LYS A 466 -24.97 17.10 6.93
C LYS A 466 -24.71 18.01 5.73
N SER A 467 -25.37 19.18 5.70
CA SER A 467 -25.15 20.19 4.65
C SER A 467 -23.76 20.83 4.75
N PHE A 468 -23.22 20.90 5.96
CA PHE A 468 -21.89 21.46 6.24
C PHE A 468 -21.14 20.60 7.24
N THR A 469 -19.88 20.34 6.93
CA THR A 469 -18.95 19.69 7.87
C THR A 469 -17.61 20.44 7.87
N ALA A 470 -16.99 20.49 9.03
CA ALA A 470 -15.66 21.11 9.20
C ALA A 470 -14.83 20.30 10.19
N SER A 471 -13.53 20.20 9.94
CA SER A 471 -12.57 19.61 10.84
C SER A 471 -11.35 20.51 10.98
N ILE A 472 -10.96 20.81 12.21
CA ILE A 472 -9.71 21.48 12.54
C ILE A 472 -8.86 20.51 13.32
N GLY A 473 -7.66 20.25 12.84
CA GLY A 473 -6.70 19.38 13.48
C GLY A 473 -5.35 20.06 13.67
N VAL A 474 -4.65 19.66 14.68
CA VAL A 474 -3.27 20.07 14.93
C VAL A 474 -2.46 18.87 15.40
N ARG A 475 -1.23 18.78 14.92
CA ARG A 475 -0.26 17.79 15.35
C ARG A 475 1.10 18.45 15.55
N THR A 476 1.90 17.91 16.44
CA THR A 476 3.33 18.22 16.51
C THR A 476 4.09 16.96 16.83
N ASP A 477 5.25 16.82 16.22
CA ASP A 477 6.18 15.69 16.42
C ASP A 477 7.56 16.22 16.79
N SER A 478 8.29 15.45 17.56
CA SER A 478 9.62 15.82 18.03
C SER A 478 10.46 14.57 18.27
N ASN A 479 11.79 14.71 18.30
CA ASN A 479 12.71 13.62 18.62
C ASN A 479 14.02 14.14 19.22
N ASN A 480 14.86 13.23 19.70
CA ASN A 480 16.14 13.55 20.32
C ASN A 480 17.34 13.45 19.37
N TYR A 481 17.13 13.43 18.04
CA TYR A 481 18.23 13.34 17.08
C TYR A 481 19.11 14.60 17.05
N SER A 482 18.48 15.76 16.97
CA SER A 482 19.17 17.05 16.98
C SER A 482 18.39 18.09 17.80
N ASP A 483 19.05 19.19 18.19
CA ASP A 483 18.40 20.26 18.97
C ASP A 483 17.24 20.88 18.19
N LYS A 484 17.38 21.06 16.88
CA LYS A 484 16.30 21.55 16.01
C LYS A 484 15.09 20.61 15.98
N MET A 485 15.30 19.30 15.84
CA MET A 485 14.23 18.31 15.79
C MET A 485 13.57 18.07 17.15
N LYS A 486 14.19 18.53 18.24
CA LYS A 486 13.64 18.44 19.60
C LYS A 486 12.59 19.51 19.88
N GLU A 487 12.59 20.61 19.15
CA GLU A 487 11.68 21.74 19.35
C GLU A 487 10.29 21.44 18.77
N LEU A 488 9.29 21.26 19.63
CA LEU A 488 7.91 20.90 19.23
C LEU A 488 7.24 21.89 18.26
N TRP A 489 7.49 23.19 18.41
CA TRP A 489 6.85 24.21 17.57
C TRP A 489 7.35 24.26 16.13
N ARG A 490 8.53 23.70 15.84
CA ARG A 490 9.07 23.63 14.48
C ARG A 490 8.31 22.67 13.59
N GLN A 491 7.68 21.63 14.17
CA GLN A 491 6.91 20.63 13.47
C GLN A 491 5.40 20.77 13.71
N LEU A 492 4.94 21.99 14.03
CA LEU A 492 3.51 22.23 14.18
C LEU A 492 2.79 22.05 12.85
N SER A 493 1.83 21.15 12.82
CA SER A 493 1.12 20.62 11.64
C SER A 493 -0.38 20.92 11.76
N PRO A 494 -0.82 22.16 11.46
CA PRO A 494 -2.23 22.51 11.40
C PRO A 494 -2.88 21.88 10.16
N ARG A 495 -4.16 21.51 10.29
CA ARG A 495 -4.99 20.93 9.24
C ARG A 495 -6.39 21.47 9.32
N LEU A 496 -6.96 21.82 8.17
CA LEU A 496 -8.34 22.30 8.05
C LEU A 496 -9.01 21.57 6.88
N SER A 497 -10.17 20.99 7.15
CA SER A 497 -11.03 20.39 6.12
C SER A 497 -12.42 20.96 6.24
N VAL A 498 -13.05 21.24 5.11
CA VAL A 498 -14.43 21.71 5.03
C VAL A 498 -15.17 21.00 3.91
N SER A 499 -16.46 20.76 4.10
CA SER A 499 -17.36 20.27 3.04
C SER A 499 -18.71 20.95 3.14
N TYR A 500 -19.22 21.38 2.00
CA TYR A 500 -20.52 22.04 1.87
C TYR A 500 -21.37 21.39 0.78
N ARG A 501 -22.63 21.10 1.09
CA ARG A 501 -23.60 20.54 0.15
C ARG A 501 -24.17 21.66 -0.72
N LEU A 502 -23.83 21.63 -2.01
CA LEU A 502 -24.35 22.61 -3.00
C LEU A 502 -25.75 22.24 -3.47
N ALA A 503 -26.00 20.95 -3.62
CA ALA A 503 -27.29 20.38 -4.01
C ALA A 503 -27.39 18.94 -3.48
N GLU A 504 -28.52 18.28 -3.67
CA GLU A 504 -28.68 16.88 -3.28
C GLU A 504 -27.61 16.01 -3.96
N GLY A 505 -26.84 15.28 -3.13
CA GLY A 505 -25.73 14.44 -3.59
C GLY A 505 -24.52 15.20 -4.11
N LEU A 506 -24.52 16.54 -4.20
CA LEU A 506 -23.41 17.35 -4.72
C LEU A 506 -22.71 18.11 -3.60
N PHE A 507 -21.44 17.84 -3.39
CA PHE A 507 -20.61 18.43 -2.35
C PHE A 507 -19.40 19.14 -2.93
N LEU A 508 -19.13 20.35 -2.43
CA LEU A 508 -17.87 21.06 -2.59
C LEU A 508 -17.06 20.86 -1.32
N SER A 509 -15.84 20.38 -1.46
CA SER A 509 -14.98 20.10 -0.32
C SER A 509 -13.58 20.67 -0.53
N GLY A 510 -12.94 21.10 0.56
CA GLY A 510 -11.59 21.62 0.54
C GLY A 510 -10.78 21.17 1.72
N HIS A 511 -9.47 21.13 1.53
CA HIS A 511 -8.50 20.79 2.57
C HIS A 511 -7.25 21.62 2.41
N VAL A 512 -6.67 22.05 3.55
CA VAL A 512 -5.33 22.60 3.65
C VAL A 512 -4.65 22.04 4.89
N GLY A 513 -3.38 21.65 4.76
CA GLY A 513 -2.62 21.12 5.89
C GLY A 513 -1.13 21.15 5.68
N LEU A 514 -0.40 21.25 6.80
CA LEU A 514 1.04 21.14 6.85
C LEU A 514 1.42 19.79 7.47
N TYR A 515 2.35 19.09 6.85
CA TYR A 515 2.74 17.73 7.21
C TYR A 515 4.25 17.64 7.35
N TYR A 516 4.71 16.78 8.28
CA TYR A 516 6.12 16.54 8.53
C TYR A 516 6.42 15.06 8.52
N GLN A 517 7.61 14.73 8.01
CA GLN A 517 8.17 13.37 8.00
C GLN A 517 9.63 13.40 8.45
N LEU A 518 10.00 12.44 9.29
CA LEU A 518 11.40 12.21 9.64
C LEU A 518 12.14 11.67 8.41
N PRO A 519 13.35 12.16 8.06
CA PRO A 519 14.22 11.50 7.09
C PRO A 519 14.44 10.02 7.42
N SER A 520 14.78 9.20 6.42
CA SER A 520 15.00 7.77 6.61
C SER A 520 16.12 7.49 7.63
N TYR A 521 16.07 6.37 8.32
CA TYR A 521 17.13 5.97 9.25
C TYR A 521 18.47 5.78 8.54
N THR A 522 18.46 5.38 7.29
CA THR A 522 19.66 5.31 6.44
C THR A 522 20.35 6.66 6.32
N ALA A 523 19.56 7.74 6.12
CA ALA A 523 20.08 9.11 6.08
C ALA A 523 20.56 9.59 7.46
N LEU A 524 19.76 9.39 8.50
CA LEU A 524 20.10 9.83 9.85
C LEU A 524 21.28 9.05 10.45
N GLY A 525 21.40 7.77 10.10
CA GLY A 525 22.45 6.87 10.59
C GLY A 525 23.74 6.91 9.79
N PHE A 526 23.81 7.65 8.68
CA PHE A 526 25.01 7.71 7.85
C PHE A 526 26.19 8.36 8.59
N LYS A 527 27.34 7.66 8.57
CA LYS A 527 28.58 8.11 9.21
C LYS A 527 29.65 8.40 8.19
N GLY A 528 30.43 9.43 8.45
CA GLY A 528 31.64 9.74 7.70
C GLY A 528 32.85 8.86 8.11
N GLU A 529 33.97 9.08 7.45
CA GLU A 529 35.24 8.38 7.72
C GLU A 529 35.72 8.58 9.17
N ALA A 530 35.39 9.73 9.79
CA ALA A 530 35.69 10.02 11.18
C ALA A 530 34.79 9.31 12.19
N GLY A 531 33.76 8.56 11.71
CA GLY A 531 32.81 7.81 12.54
C GLY A 531 31.70 8.66 13.18
N ASP A 532 31.59 9.93 12.81
CA ASP A 532 30.54 10.85 13.24
C ASP A 532 29.31 10.79 12.34
N TYR A 533 28.14 11.19 12.87
CA TYR A 533 26.91 11.31 12.09
C TYR A 533 26.96 12.55 11.19
N VAL A 534 27.27 12.38 9.93
CA VAL A 534 27.42 13.47 8.95
C VAL A 534 26.14 14.29 8.79
N ASN A 535 25.00 13.61 8.86
CA ASN A 535 23.68 14.17 8.60
C ASN A 535 22.96 14.73 9.85
N LYS A 536 23.71 15.05 10.92
CA LYS A 536 23.15 15.55 12.19
C LYS A 536 22.37 16.86 12.07
N HIS A 537 22.61 17.61 11.01
CA HIS A 537 22.00 18.90 10.72
C HIS A 537 20.68 18.82 9.93
N LEU A 538 20.27 17.63 9.50
CA LEU A 538 19.02 17.46 8.78
C LEU A 538 17.81 17.91 9.61
N ASP A 539 16.82 18.45 8.93
CA ASP A 539 15.51 18.83 9.46
C ASP A 539 14.43 17.81 9.08
N TYR A 540 13.26 17.88 9.73
CA TYR A 540 12.08 17.18 9.23
C TYR A 540 11.73 17.67 7.82
N ILE A 541 11.43 16.73 6.93
CA ILE A 541 10.86 17.02 5.62
C ILE A 541 9.47 17.60 5.85
N SER A 542 9.12 18.67 5.16
CA SER A 542 7.82 19.31 5.28
C SER A 542 7.06 19.33 3.95
N VAL A 543 5.73 19.24 4.01
CA VAL A 543 4.86 19.40 2.85
C VAL A 543 3.62 20.19 3.25
N SER A 544 3.37 21.32 2.58
CA SER A 544 2.06 21.95 2.55
C SER A 544 1.22 21.27 1.48
N GLN A 545 -0.03 20.90 1.80
CA GLN A 545 -0.96 20.27 0.87
C GLN A 545 -2.27 21.05 0.87
N GLU A 546 -2.69 21.43 -0.31
CA GLU A 546 -3.98 22.04 -0.58
C GLU A 546 -4.74 21.18 -1.57
N SER A 547 -6.03 20.97 -1.35
CA SER A 547 -6.92 20.35 -2.32
C SER A 547 -8.32 20.90 -2.25
N VAL A 548 -8.96 20.94 -3.41
CA VAL A 548 -10.35 21.30 -3.56
C VAL A 548 -11.01 20.32 -4.52
N GLY A 549 -12.21 19.88 -4.20
CA GLY A 549 -12.90 18.89 -5.01
C GLY A 549 -14.40 19.03 -5.00
N LEU A 550 -15.01 18.60 -6.08
CA LEU A 550 -16.44 18.39 -6.23
C LEU A 550 -16.70 16.88 -6.25
N SER A 551 -17.63 16.41 -5.44
CA SER A 551 -18.12 15.04 -5.50
C SER A 551 -19.63 15.04 -5.69
N TRP A 552 -20.10 14.25 -6.65
CA TRP A 552 -21.51 14.13 -6.99
C TRP A 552 -21.94 12.67 -6.98
N THR A 553 -22.91 12.36 -6.12
CA THR A 553 -23.54 11.04 -5.98
C THR A 553 -25.00 11.16 -6.38
N PRO A 554 -25.34 11.08 -7.70
CA PRO A 554 -26.71 11.23 -8.20
C PRO A 554 -27.66 10.15 -7.67
N ASN A 555 -27.11 9.01 -7.26
CA ASN A 555 -27.81 7.91 -6.62
C ASN A 555 -26.84 7.08 -5.79
N GLU A 556 -27.34 6.09 -5.04
CA GLU A 556 -26.56 5.25 -4.14
C GLU A 556 -25.42 4.44 -4.81
N ASN A 557 -25.51 4.26 -6.11
CA ASN A 557 -24.65 3.37 -6.88
C ASN A 557 -23.60 4.09 -7.73
N MET A 558 -23.65 5.43 -7.81
CA MET A 558 -22.78 6.21 -8.69
C MET A 558 -22.09 7.34 -7.93
N GLU A 559 -20.79 7.50 -8.17
CA GLU A 559 -19.99 8.64 -7.72
C GLU A 559 -19.20 9.23 -8.90
N PHE A 560 -19.27 10.54 -9.06
CA PHE A 560 -18.36 11.35 -9.86
C PHE A 560 -17.58 12.25 -8.95
N SER A 561 -16.27 12.33 -9.11
CA SER A 561 -15.45 13.30 -8.38
C SER A 561 -14.39 13.93 -9.26
N VAL A 562 -14.17 15.21 -9.02
CA VAL A 562 -13.09 16.02 -9.61
C VAL A 562 -12.36 16.66 -8.46
N GLU A 563 -11.05 16.52 -8.40
CA GLU A 563 -10.21 17.09 -7.35
C GLU A 563 -8.98 17.75 -7.95
N GLY A 564 -8.71 19.01 -7.58
CA GLY A 564 -7.44 19.68 -7.82
C GLY A 564 -6.59 19.60 -6.57
N PHE A 565 -5.29 19.38 -6.72
CA PHE A 565 -4.34 19.33 -5.61
C PHE A 565 -3.06 20.10 -5.90
N TYR A 566 -2.46 20.63 -4.82
CA TYR A 566 -1.16 21.27 -4.82
C TYR A 566 -0.37 20.81 -3.58
N LYS A 567 0.89 20.43 -3.77
CA LYS A 567 1.83 20.03 -2.71
C LYS A 567 3.09 20.86 -2.85
N LEU A 568 3.52 21.49 -1.78
CA LEU A 568 4.77 22.27 -1.73
C LEU A 568 5.71 21.64 -0.71
N TYR A 569 6.83 21.10 -1.20
CA TYR A 569 7.84 20.43 -0.39
C TYR A 569 8.93 21.39 0.08
N GLY A 570 9.32 21.26 1.34
CA GLY A 570 10.43 21.96 1.96
C GLY A 570 11.35 20.99 2.72
N ASN A 571 12.57 21.40 2.96
CA ASN A 571 13.59 20.62 3.67
C ASN A 571 13.82 19.21 3.08
N MET A 572 13.68 19.08 1.76
CA MET A 572 13.90 17.79 1.10
C MET A 572 15.39 17.44 1.09
N PRO A 573 15.74 16.16 1.30
CA PRO A 573 17.12 15.70 1.24
C PRO A 573 17.75 15.99 -0.13
N PHE A 574 18.95 16.59 -0.10
CA PHE A 574 19.75 16.89 -1.27
C PHE A 574 21.11 16.17 -1.17
N SER A 575 21.47 15.40 -2.17
CA SER A 575 22.73 14.67 -2.23
C SER A 575 23.90 15.62 -2.44
N LEU A 576 24.87 15.60 -1.52
CA LEU A 576 26.08 16.41 -1.64
C LEU A 576 27.10 15.78 -2.58
N SER A 577 27.04 14.47 -2.81
CA SER A 577 27.92 13.76 -3.76
C SER A 577 27.48 13.96 -5.20
N ASP A 578 26.18 13.81 -5.46
CA ASP A 578 25.65 13.82 -6.83
C ASP A 578 25.05 15.18 -7.24
N GLN A 579 24.95 16.11 -6.28
CA GLN A 579 24.44 17.47 -6.48
C GLN A 579 23.00 17.50 -7.04
N ILE A 580 22.15 16.58 -6.58
CA ILE A 580 20.73 16.48 -6.97
C ILE A 580 19.82 16.21 -5.77
N PRO A 581 18.55 16.61 -5.84
CA PRO A 581 17.56 16.19 -4.85
C PRO A 581 17.42 14.66 -4.83
N LEU A 582 17.33 14.07 -3.64
CA LEU A 582 17.26 12.62 -3.49
C LEU A 582 16.01 12.02 -4.19
N SER A 583 14.90 12.77 -4.24
CA SER A 583 13.68 12.42 -4.98
C SER A 583 13.84 12.39 -6.51
N CYS A 584 14.95 12.85 -7.04
CA CYS A 584 15.27 12.79 -8.47
C CYS A 584 16.13 11.57 -8.85
N LYS A 585 16.69 10.83 -7.87
CA LYS A 585 17.54 9.64 -8.14
C LYS A 585 16.77 8.42 -8.66
N GLY A 586 15.46 8.40 -8.53
CA GLY A 586 14.65 7.31 -9.07
C GLY A 586 14.54 6.09 -8.13
N ASN A 587 13.95 5.03 -8.68
CA ASN A 587 13.74 3.76 -8.00
C ASN A 587 14.83 2.78 -8.35
N ASP A 588 15.61 2.42 -7.36
CA ASP A 588 16.49 1.27 -7.43
C ASP A 588 16.22 0.32 -6.26
N TYR A 589 16.63 -0.95 -6.37
CA TYR A 589 16.61 -1.90 -5.25
C TYR A 589 17.69 -1.60 -4.21
N GLY A 590 18.53 -0.60 -4.44
CA GLY A 590 19.58 -0.15 -3.55
C GLY A 590 19.05 0.61 -2.32
N THR A 591 19.87 0.70 -1.31
CA THR A 591 19.63 1.54 -0.14
C THR A 591 19.66 3.02 -0.54
N ILE A 592 18.66 3.79 -0.10
CA ILE A 592 18.54 5.21 -0.40
C ILE A 592 18.92 6.02 0.84
N GLY A 593 19.71 7.08 0.65
CA GLY A 593 20.03 8.06 1.69
C GLY A 593 21.27 7.75 2.53
N ASN A 594 21.98 6.63 2.30
CA ASN A 594 23.24 6.30 2.97
C ASN A 594 24.44 7.09 2.37
N GLU A 595 24.32 8.41 2.39
CA GLU A 595 25.27 9.38 1.84
C GLU A 595 25.18 10.72 2.59
N ALA A 596 26.14 11.62 2.33
CA ALA A 596 26.09 12.97 2.87
C ALA A 596 24.96 13.78 2.22
N LEU A 597 24.07 14.33 3.04
CA LEU A 597 22.86 15.04 2.61
C LEU A 597 22.78 16.42 3.23
N SER A 598 22.04 17.34 2.60
CA SER A 598 21.53 18.57 3.22
C SER A 598 20.00 18.63 3.15
N SER A 599 19.35 19.53 3.90
CA SER A 599 17.91 19.77 3.87
C SER A 599 17.53 21.00 3.01
N GLU A 600 18.18 21.18 1.87
CA GLU A 600 18.05 22.39 1.06
C GLU A 600 17.10 22.25 -0.13
N ALA A 601 16.85 21.04 -0.58
CA ALA A 601 16.02 20.83 -1.74
C ALA A 601 14.56 21.22 -1.47
N LYS A 602 13.90 21.74 -2.50
CA LYS A 602 12.48 22.11 -2.50
C LYS A 602 11.80 21.43 -3.67
N GLY A 603 10.51 21.15 -3.51
CA GLY A 603 9.72 20.50 -4.54
C GLY A 603 8.32 21.02 -4.61
N ARG A 604 7.64 20.67 -5.69
CA ARG A 604 6.20 20.86 -5.85
C ARG A 604 5.59 19.74 -6.66
N SER A 605 4.36 19.38 -6.32
CA SER A 605 3.55 18.48 -7.12
C SER A 605 2.13 19.02 -7.20
N TYR A 606 1.56 19.10 -8.39
CA TYR A 606 0.24 19.65 -8.59
C TYR A 606 -0.45 19.00 -9.78
N GLY A 607 -1.78 18.97 -9.72
CA GLY A 607 -2.55 18.33 -10.77
C GLY A 607 -4.03 18.29 -10.50
N ALA A 608 -4.73 17.55 -11.37
CA ALA A 608 -6.14 17.29 -11.27
C ALA A 608 -6.43 15.79 -11.39
N GLU A 609 -7.41 15.34 -10.63
CA GLU A 609 -7.90 13.98 -10.58
C GLU A 609 -9.37 13.93 -10.95
N LEU A 610 -9.74 12.98 -11.80
CA LEU A 610 -11.11 12.65 -12.15
C LEU A 610 -11.37 11.20 -11.74
N MET A 611 -12.51 10.94 -11.14
CA MET A 611 -12.94 9.58 -10.82
C MET A 611 -14.42 9.42 -11.11
N PHE A 612 -14.73 8.30 -11.74
CA PHE A 612 -16.09 7.80 -11.90
C PHE A 612 -16.15 6.39 -11.33
N LYS A 613 -17.14 6.12 -10.49
CA LYS A 613 -17.40 4.79 -9.93
C LYS A 613 -18.88 4.47 -10.05
N TRP A 614 -19.18 3.28 -10.57
CA TRP A 614 -20.54 2.79 -10.75
C TRP A 614 -20.66 1.36 -10.22
N LEU A 615 -21.43 1.20 -9.17
CA LEU A 615 -21.72 -0.06 -8.51
C LEU A 615 -23.16 -0.50 -8.86
N LEU A 616 -23.40 -0.93 -10.10
CA LEU A 616 -24.73 -1.35 -10.54
C LEU A 616 -25.10 -2.70 -9.93
N THR A 617 -25.67 -2.65 -8.69
CA THR A 617 -26.03 -3.84 -7.93
C THR A 617 -24.84 -4.82 -7.83
N GLN A 618 -25.12 -6.12 -7.79
CA GLN A 618 -24.10 -7.16 -7.77
C GLN A 618 -23.58 -7.54 -9.17
N LYS A 619 -24.15 -6.98 -10.24
CA LYS A 619 -23.85 -7.40 -11.61
C LYS A 619 -22.64 -6.69 -12.19
N LEU A 620 -22.53 -5.38 -12.00
CA LEU A 620 -21.49 -4.58 -12.63
C LEU A 620 -20.82 -3.66 -11.61
N ASN A 621 -19.51 -3.73 -11.53
CA ASN A 621 -18.65 -2.76 -10.87
C ASN A 621 -17.76 -2.13 -11.94
N LEU A 622 -17.91 -0.84 -12.16
CA LEU A 622 -17.11 -0.07 -13.11
C LEU A 622 -16.42 1.08 -12.36
N SER A 623 -15.13 1.25 -12.60
CA SER A 623 -14.31 2.31 -12.04
C SER A 623 -13.42 2.90 -13.14
N SER A 624 -13.37 4.22 -13.21
CA SER A 624 -12.46 4.94 -14.09
C SER A 624 -11.78 6.04 -13.32
N SER A 625 -10.48 6.18 -13.49
CA SER A 625 -9.68 7.25 -12.89
C SER A 625 -8.73 7.87 -13.92
N LEU A 626 -8.65 9.19 -13.92
CA LEU A 626 -7.68 9.96 -14.70
C LEU A 626 -7.00 10.97 -13.77
N THR A 627 -5.68 10.95 -13.77
CA THR A 627 -4.86 11.96 -13.08
C THR A 627 -3.94 12.61 -14.08
N ILE A 628 -3.88 13.92 -14.07
CA ILE A 628 -2.93 14.74 -14.83
C ILE A 628 -2.16 15.56 -13.81
N PHE A 629 -0.83 15.41 -13.79
CA PHE A 629 -0.03 16.06 -12.76
C PHE A 629 1.39 16.35 -13.22
N LYS A 630 2.08 17.17 -12.43
CA LYS A 630 3.50 17.48 -12.56
C LYS A 630 4.15 17.39 -11.18
N SER A 631 5.30 16.71 -11.10
CA SER A 631 6.11 16.60 -9.89
C SER A 631 7.54 16.97 -10.21
N GLU A 632 8.08 18.00 -9.54
CA GLU A 632 9.40 18.55 -9.84
C GLU A 632 10.08 19.09 -8.60
N PHE A 633 11.42 18.99 -8.58
CA PHE A 633 12.26 19.41 -7.47
C PHE A 633 13.41 20.29 -7.95
N LYS A 634 14.00 21.03 -7.03
CA LYS A 634 15.17 21.87 -7.28
C LYS A 634 16.09 21.90 -6.07
N ASP A 635 17.37 22.23 -6.27
CA ASP A 635 18.25 22.65 -5.21
C ASP A 635 17.73 23.94 -4.54
N GLY A 636 17.95 24.15 -3.27
CA GLY A 636 17.20 25.10 -2.45
C GLY A 636 17.09 26.54 -2.94
N LYS A 637 18.11 27.19 -3.50
CA LYS A 637 18.15 28.65 -3.65
C LYS A 637 18.11 29.19 -5.07
N GLN A 638 18.76 28.59 -6.03
CA GLN A 638 18.92 29.16 -7.37
C GLN A 638 18.64 28.19 -8.52
N GLY A 639 18.39 26.90 -8.24
CA GLY A 639 18.19 25.89 -9.25
C GLY A 639 16.84 26.01 -9.98
N SER A 640 16.83 25.58 -11.22
CA SER A 640 15.58 25.36 -11.98
C SER A 640 14.87 24.11 -11.50
N TYR A 641 13.54 24.08 -11.61
CA TYR A 641 12.78 22.86 -11.35
C TYR A 641 13.05 21.80 -12.40
N VAL A 642 13.38 20.59 -11.94
CA VAL A 642 13.62 19.40 -12.76
C VAL A 642 12.61 18.33 -12.36
N PRO A 643 12.08 17.53 -13.30
CA PRO A 643 11.14 16.48 -12.99
C PRO A 643 11.67 15.53 -11.93
N SER A 644 10.83 15.16 -10.96
CA SER A 644 11.14 14.06 -10.05
C SER A 644 11.14 12.74 -10.82
N ALA A 645 11.75 11.71 -10.26
CA ALA A 645 11.70 10.36 -10.83
C ALA A 645 10.24 9.82 -10.99
N TRP A 646 9.29 10.45 -10.35
CA TRP A 646 7.88 10.05 -10.27
C TRP A 646 6.95 10.88 -11.16
N ASP A 647 7.47 11.78 -11.99
CA ASP A 647 6.68 12.69 -12.85
C ASP A 647 6.19 11.97 -14.12
N ASN A 648 5.18 11.13 -14.00
CA ASN A 648 4.58 10.43 -15.15
C ASN A 648 3.67 11.29 -16.02
N ARG A 649 3.34 12.52 -15.65
CA ARG A 649 2.45 13.47 -16.31
C ARG A 649 0.98 13.09 -16.29
N PHE A 650 0.62 11.85 -16.62
CA PHE A 650 -0.74 11.37 -16.55
C PHE A 650 -0.82 9.89 -16.22
N ILE A 651 -1.95 9.49 -15.64
CA ILE A 651 -2.29 8.11 -15.29
C ILE A 651 -3.77 7.94 -15.62
N LEU A 652 -4.10 6.95 -16.44
CA LEU A 652 -5.46 6.56 -16.77
C LEU A 652 -5.67 5.09 -16.40
N ASN A 653 -6.70 4.82 -15.62
CA ASN A 653 -7.17 3.47 -15.36
C ASN A 653 -8.66 3.39 -15.63
N VAL A 654 -9.09 2.35 -16.34
CA VAL A 654 -10.49 1.99 -16.54
C VAL A 654 -10.62 0.52 -16.24
N SER A 655 -11.38 0.15 -15.23
CA SER A 655 -11.59 -1.23 -14.85
C SER A 655 -13.07 -1.54 -14.66
N GLY A 656 -13.48 -2.74 -15.07
CA GLY A 656 -14.83 -3.20 -14.87
C GLY A 656 -14.88 -4.71 -14.63
N THR A 657 -15.82 -5.12 -13.78
CA THR A 657 -16.09 -6.53 -13.53
C THR A 657 -17.59 -6.78 -13.66
N TYR A 658 -17.96 -7.74 -14.51
CA TYR A 658 -19.32 -8.16 -14.70
C TYR A 658 -19.55 -9.58 -14.15
N ASN A 659 -20.53 -9.73 -13.27
CA ASN A 659 -20.92 -11.00 -12.68
C ASN A 659 -22.08 -11.61 -13.49
N PHE A 660 -21.79 -12.73 -14.16
CA PHE A 660 -22.75 -13.51 -14.95
C PHE A 660 -23.57 -14.47 -14.06
N PRO A 661 -24.69 -14.97 -14.56
CA PRO A 661 -25.40 -16.07 -13.91
C PRO A 661 -24.50 -17.28 -13.65
N LYS A 662 -24.90 -18.11 -12.67
CA LYS A 662 -24.14 -19.30 -12.23
C LYS A 662 -22.75 -18.97 -11.68
N HIS A 663 -22.56 -17.78 -11.12
CA HIS A 663 -21.31 -17.35 -10.42
C HIS A 663 -20.05 -17.35 -11.29
N TRP A 664 -20.19 -16.97 -12.56
CA TRP A 664 -19.07 -16.54 -13.39
C TRP A 664 -18.84 -15.05 -13.20
N SER A 665 -17.59 -14.59 -13.28
CA SER A 665 -17.30 -13.18 -13.43
C SER A 665 -16.20 -12.98 -14.49
N LEU A 666 -16.32 -11.88 -15.21
CA LEU A 666 -15.34 -11.41 -16.18
C LEU A 666 -14.95 -9.99 -15.79
N GLY A 667 -13.68 -9.78 -15.59
CA GLY A 667 -13.11 -8.46 -15.33
C GLY A 667 -12.14 -8.08 -16.46
N ALA A 668 -12.08 -6.78 -16.75
CA ALA A 668 -11.08 -6.20 -17.63
C ALA A 668 -10.59 -4.87 -17.08
N LYS A 669 -9.32 -4.57 -17.29
CA LYS A 669 -8.70 -3.30 -16.88
C LYS A 669 -7.78 -2.81 -17.98
N VAL A 670 -7.96 -1.57 -18.37
CA VAL A 670 -7.05 -0.81 -19.22
C VAL A 670 -6.30 0.16 -18.33
N SER A 671 -4.97 0.13 -18.38
CA SER A 671 -4.10 1.09 -17.72
C SER A 671 -3.21 1.77 -18.74
N CYS A 672 -3.06 3.09 -18.61
CA CYS A 672 -2.16 3.89 -19.44
C CYS A 672 -1.43 4.91 -18.56
N ILE A 673 -0.12 4.93 -18.68
CA ILE A 673 0.74 5.84 -17.88
C ILE A 673 1.70 6.58 -18.79
N GLY A 674 1.85 7.88 -18.54
CA GLY A 674 2.87 8.70 -19.20
C GLY A 674 4.28 8.25 -18.86
N GLY A 675 5.22 8.49 -19.76
CA GLY A 675 6.61 8.07 -19.59
C GLY A 675 7.26 8.72 -18.38
N SER A 676 7.91 7.93 -17.54
CA SER A 676 8.73 8.41 -16.43
C SER A 676 9.98 9.13 -16.95
N PRO A 677 10.45 10.16 -16.24
CA PRO A 677 11.76 10.76 -16.54
C PRO A 677 12.88 9.75 -16.30
N TYR A 678 13.98 9.92 -17.02
CA TYR A 678 15.21 9.19 -16.76
C TYR A 678 16.46 10.03 -17.01
N THR A 679 17.55 9.61 -16.38
CA THR A 679 18.88 10.23 -16.52
C THR A 679 19.70 9.43 -17.52
N PRO A 680 20.33 10.05 -18.53
CA PRO A 680 21.22 9.38 -19.46
C PRO A 680 22.45 8.79 -18.76
N TYR A 681 23.14 7.87 -19.43
CA TYR A 681 24.38 7.30 -18.90
C TYR A 681 25.61 8.16 -19.21
N ASP A 682 26.53 8.17 -18.27
CA ASP A 682 27.91 8.69 -18.47
C ASP A 682 28.78 7.56 -19.05
N GLU A 683 28.94 7.55 -20.35
CA GLU A 683 29.70 6.53 -21.08
C GLU A 683 31.20 6.58 -20.72
N ALA A 684 31.73 7.77 -20.56
CA ALA A 684 33.14 7.97 -20.25
C ALA A 684 33.50 7.39 -18.87
N LYS A 685 32.66 7.62 -17.86
CA LYS A 685 32.84 7.04 -16.52
C LYS A 685 32.53 5.55 -16.51
N SER A 686 31.48 5.14 -17.22
CA SER A 686 31.02 3.74 -17.22
C SER A 686 32.03 2.80 -17.88
N SER A 687 32.85 3.29 -18.85
CA SER A 687 33.85 2.47 -19.52
C SER A 687 35.11 2.23 -18.68
N LEU A 688 35.38 3.04 -17.65
CA LEU A 688 36.54 2.81 -16.78
C LEU A 688 36.46 1.44 -16.10
N VAL A 689 37.57 0.66 -16.15
CA VAL A 689 37.63 -0.70 -15.60
C VAL A 689 37.32 -0.69 -14.10
N GLU A 690 37.99 0.18 -13.34
CA GLU A 690 37.76 0.30 -11.89
C GLU A 690 36.33 0.73 -11.56
N ALA A 691 35.75 1.64 -12.35
CA ALA A 691 34.36 2.10 -12.13
C ALA A 691 33.36 0.99 -12.42
N TRP A 692 33.50 0.29 -13.54
CA TRP A 692 32.62 -0.79 -13.92
C TRP A 692 32.64 -1.95 -12.91
N ASP A 693 33.86 -2.37 -12.52
CA ASP A 693 34.07 -3.52 -11.64
C ASP A 693 33.42 -3.35 -10.24
N VAL A 694 33.22 -2.10 -9.82
CA VAL A 694 32.59 -1.78 -8.53
C VAL A 694 31.11 -2.05 -8.51
N GLN A 695 30.36 -1.60 -9.54
CA GLN A 695 28.91 -1.68 -9.50
C GLN A 695 28.28 -2.58 -10.58
N GLY A 696 29.04 -3.01 -11.59
CA GLY A 696 28.56 -3.89 -12.66
C GLY A 696 27.44 -3.31 -13.53
N ARG A 697 27.30 -1.99 -13.55
CA ARG A 697 26.31 -1.27 -14.36
C ARG A 697 26.83 0.10 -14.75
N ALA A 698 26.19 0.72 -15.77
CA ALA A 698 26.53 2.06 -16.20
C ALA A 698 26.24 3.12 -15.12
N TYR A 699 27.08 4.15 -15.10
CA TYR A 699 26.90 5.35 -14.28
C TYR A 699 25.94 6.32 -14.97
N TYR A 700 25.15 7.04 -14.16
CA TYR A 700 24.28 8.09 -14.66
C TYR A 700 25.03 9.42 -14.81
N ASP A 701 24.72 10.16 -15.87
CA ASP A 701 25.16 11.53 -16.06
C ASP A 701 24.23 12.49 -15.29
N TYR A 702 24.54 12.74 -14.03
CA TYR A 702 23.71 13.61 -13.19
C TYR A 702 23.75 15.09 -13.59
N SER A 703 24.63 15.50 -14.51
CA SER A 703 24.54 16.85 -15.11
C SER A 703 23.28 17.02 -15.99
N ARG A 704 22.70 15.90 -16.45
CA ARG A 704 21.48 15.84 -17.25
C ARG A 704 20.38 15.01 -16.56
N TYR A 705 20.32 15.03 -15.24
CA TYR A 705 19.39 14.18 -14.50
C TYR A 705 17.92 14.48 -14.87
N ASN A 706 17.16 13.40 -15.12
CA ASN A 706 15.74 13.41 -15.46
C ASN A 706 15.34 14.32 -16.63
N GLN A 707 16.26 14.62 -17.55
CA GLN A 707 15.97 15.44 -18.72
C GLN A 707 15.30 14.67 -19.85
N GLU A 708 15.55 13.38 -19.91
CA GLU A 708 14.95 12.49 -20.91
C GLU A 708 13.67 11.84 -20.36
N ARG A 709 12.86 11.27 -21.25
CA ARG A 709 11.57 10.69 -20.87
C ARG A 709 11.29 9.40 -21.63
N LEU A 710 10.81 8.38 -20.93
CA LEU A 710 10.34 7.15 -21.51
C LEU A 710 9.06 7.37 -22.35
N PRO A 711 8.75 6.49 -23.30
CA PRO A 711 7.50 6.53 -24.02
C PRO A 711 6.31 6.22 -23.10
N VAL A 712 5.11 6.56 -23.56
CA VAL A 712 3.86 6.18 -22.91
C VAL A 712 3.71 4.65 -22.92
N PHE A 713 3.26 4.10 -21.80
CA PHE A 713 3.00 2.66 -21.68
C PHE A 713 1.53 2.40 -21.37
N GLY A 714 0.96 1.43 -22.09
CA GLY A 714 -0.40 0.97 -21.86
C GLY A 714 -0.50 -0.55 -21.84
N GLN A 715 -1.39 -1.08 -20.99
CA GLN A 715 -1.64 -2.51 -20.91
C GLN A 715 -3.13 -2.81 -20.72
N LEU A 716 -3.52 -3.99 -21.13
CA LEU A 716 -4.84 -4.58 -20.89
C LEU A 716 -4.69 -5.83 -20.03
N ASP A 717 -5.40 -5.86 -18.91
CA ASP A 717 -5.48 -7.00 -18.00
C ASP A 717 -6.88 -7.61 -18.08
N VAL A 718 -6.98 -8.93 -18.03
CA VAL A 718 -8.26 -9.66 -18.10
C VAL A 718 -8.29 -10.74 -17.04
N ARG A 719 -9.41 -10.84 -16.34
CA ARG A 719 -9.63 -11.84 -15.30
C ARG A 719 -10.96 -12.54 -15.48
N VAL A 720 -10.93 -13.86 -15.31
CA VAL A 720 -12.13 -14.71 -15.31
C VAL A 720 -12.17 -15.49 -14.01
N ASP A 721 -13.30 -15.44 -13.31
CA ASP A 721 -13.51 -16.23 -12.10
C ASP A 721 -14.74 -17.14 -12.28
N LYS A 722 -14.67 -18.31 -11.64
CA LYS A 722 -15.78 -19.25 -11.49
C LYS A 722 -15.83 -19.75 -10.05
N THR A 723 -16.98 -19.57 -9.40
CA THR A 723 -17.19 -20.07 -8.04
C THR A 723 -18.30 -21.11 -8.02
N PHE A 724 -18.07 -22.21 -7.31
CA PHE A 724 -19.05 -23.25 -7.00
C PHE A 724 -19.37 -23.19 -5.52
N TYR A 725 -20.62 -22.89 -5.19
CA TYR A 725 -21.13 -22.89 -3.82
C TYR A 725 -21.80 -24.22 -3.55
N LEU A 726 -21.29 -24.97 -2.58
CA LEU A 726 -21.79 -26.26 -2.15
C LEU A 726 -22.29 -26.15 -0.72
N LYS A 727 -23.09 -27.11 -0.27
CA LYS A 727 -23.72 -27.04 1.08
C LYS A 727 -22.72 -26.87 2.22
N LYS A 728 -21.51 -27.43 2.11
CA LYS A 728 -20.50 -27.43 3.17
C LYS A 728 -19.15 -26.84 2.77
N CYS A 729 -18.98 -26.46 1.52
CA CYS A 729 -17.73 -25.91 1.06
C CYS A 729 -17.94 -24.99 -0.15
N MET A 730 -16.93 -24.20 -0.47
CA MET A 730 -16.86 -23.36 -1.66
C MET A 730 -15.59 -23.75 -2.44
N LEU A 731 -15.72 -23.84 -3.77
CA LEU A 731 -14.59 -24.05 -4.67
C LEU A 731 -14.56 -22.95 -5.70
N GLY A 732 -13.47 -22.19 -5.72
CA GLY A 732 -13.23 -21.06 -6.63
C GLY A 732 -12.09 -21.37 -7.60
N PHE A 733 -12.24 -20.90 -8.83
CA PHE A 733 -11.20 -20.91 -9.87
C PHE A 733 -11.06 -19.51 -10.42
N TYR A 734 -9.83 -19.07 -10.65
CA TYR A 734 -9.59 -17.83 -11.37
C TYR A 734 -8.44 -17.98 -12.37
N LEU A 735 -8.56 -17.24 -13.47
CA LEU A 735 -7.50 -16.98 -14.42
C LEU A 735 -7.37 -15.47 -14.55
N ASP A 736 -6.22 -14.93 -14.17
CA ASP A 736 -5.90 -13.51 -14.25
C ASP A 736 -4.69 -13.34 -15.19
N ILE A 737 -4.87 -12.60 -16.27
CA ILE A 737 -3.84 -12.38 -17.28
C ILE A 737 -3.47 -10.90 -17.28
N GLN A 738 -2.30 -10.59 -16.74
CA GLN A 738 -1.74 -9.25 -16.81
C GLN A 738 -1.10 -9.03 -18.19
N ASN A 739 -1.28 -7.83 -18.74
CA ASN A 739 -0.71 -7.39 -20.00
C ASN A 739 -0.98 -8.39 -21.14
N ILE A 740 -2.27 -8.74 -21.36
CA ILE A 740 -2.68 -9.71 -22.40
C ILE A 740 -2.27 -9.24 -23.82
N THR A 741 -2.08 -7.94 -24.00
CA THR A 741 -1.60 -7.33 -25.24
C THR A 741 -0.11 -7.55 -25.48
N ALA A 742 0.63 -8.09 -24.50
CA ALA A 742 2.08 -8.20 -24.52
C ALA A 742 2.78 -6.87 -24.87
N SER A 743 2.18 -5.75 -24.45
CA SER A 743 2.73 -4.41 -24.66
C SER A 743 4.13 -4.31 -24.07
N LYS A 744 5.05 -3.72 -24.84
CA LYS A 744 6.45 -3.52 -24.44
C LYS A 744 6.71 -2.04 -24.19
N LEU A 745 7.37 -1.75 -23.07
CA LEU A 745 7.96 -0.45 -22.80
C LEU A 745 9.45 -0.51 -23.16
N ARG A 746 9.84 0.19 -24.18
CA ARG A 746 11.27 0.36 -24.52
C ARG A 746 11.91 1.33 -23.54
N ARG A 747 12.97 0.88 -22.89
CA ARG A 747 13.83 1.68 -22.02
C ARG A 747 15.05 2.17 -22.81
N PRO A 748 15.82 3.14 -22.26
CA PRO A 748 17.13 3.46 -22.81
C PRO A 748 18.01 2.22 -22.91
N ASP A 749 18.74 2.09 -24.00
CA ASP A 749 19.65 0.98 -24.17
C ASP A 749 20.73 1.06 -23.07
N ALA A 750 20.92 -0.03 -22.33
CA ALA A 750 21.91 -0.08 -21.27
C ALA A 750 23.32 -0.25 -21.86
N LEU A 751 24.31 0.34 -21.21
CA LEU A 751 25.71 0.08 -21.52
C LEU A 751 26.21 -1.10 -20.72
N MET A 752 26.85 -2.07 -21.34
CA MET A 752 27.46 -3.23 -20.72
C MET A 752 28.91 -3.40 -21.16
N SER A 753 29.81 -3.73 -20.24
CA SER A 753 31.19 -4.10 -20.56
C SER A 753 31.21 -5.43 -21.31
N THR A 754 32.06 -5.52 -22.35
CA THR A 754 32.36 -6.79 -23.01
C THR A 754 33.41 -7.63 -22.26
N GLY A 755 34.00 -7.09 -21.19
CA GLY A 755 35.16 -7.68 -20.50
C GLY A 755 36.49 -7.47 -21.23
N GLN A 756 36.49 -6.98 -22.46
CA GLN A 756 37.72 -6.67 -23.22
C GLN A 756 38.19 -5.25 -22.89
N ILE A 757 39.46 -5.12 -22.53
CA ILE A 757 40.09 -3.81 -22.29
C ILE A 757 40.58 -3.25 -23.62
N GLU A 758 40.16 -2.02 -23.97
CA GLU A 758 40.50 -1.31 -25.19
C GLU A 758 41.96 -0.87 -25.19
N ASN A 759 42.47 -0.41 -24.04
CA ASN A 759 43.78 0.18 -23.86
C ASN A 759 44.59 -0.51 -22.74
N PRO A 760 44.95 -1.81 -22.88
CA PRO A 760 45.58 -2.61 -21.81
C PRO A 760 46.95 -2.11 -21.35
N SER A 761 47.62 -1.30 -22.15
CA SER A 761 48.92 -0.72 -21.81
C SER A 761 48.83 0.58 -21.00
N ALA A 762 47.62 1.13 -20.80
CA ALA A 762 47.42 2.31 -19.98
C ALA A 762 47.53 2.01 -18.49
N PRO A 763 47.79 3.01 -17.61
CA PRO A 763 47.66 2.83 -16.18
C PRO A 763 46.27 2.32 -15.82
N LEU A 764 46.14 1.52 -14.76
CA LEU A 764 44.85 0.88 -14.35
C LEU A 764 43.68 1.90 -14.22
N ALA A 765 43.95 3.06 -13.65
CA ALA A 765 42.97 4.13 -13.51
C ALA A 765 42.47 4.73 -14.85
N GLU A 766 43.18 4.50 -15.93
CA GLU A 766 42.84 4.99 -17.27
C GLU A 766 42.36 3.85 -18.19
N GLN A 767 42.47 2.59 -17.75
CA GLN A 767 42.02 1.46 -18.56
C GLN A 767 40.51 1.52 -18.77
N ARG A 768 40.08 1.16 -19.98
CA ARG A 768 38.68 1.20 -20.38
C ARG A 768 38.24 -0.15 -20.96
N TYR A 769 37.08 -0.55 -20.61
CA TYR A 769 36.38 -1.65 -21.30
C TYR A 769 35.83 -1.21 -22.64
N VAL A 770 35.85 -2.08 -23.61
CA VAL A 770 35.00 -1.98 -24.79
C VAL A 770 33.53 -2.15 -24.31
N MET A 771 32.71 -1.12 -24.52
CA MET A 771 31.33 -1.12 -24.12
C MET A 771 30.44 -1.57 -25.29
N LYS A 772 29.37 -2.29 -24.97
CA LYS A 772 28.28 -2.62 -25.90
C LYS A 772 26.97 -2.07 -25.42
N SER A 773 26.11 -1.72 -26.36
CA SER A 773 24.74 -1.29 -26.08
C SER A 773 23.81 -2.50 -26.05
N ILE A 774 22.96 -2.60 -25.01
CA ILE A 774 21.98 -3.66 -24.85
C ILE A 774 20.61 -3.05 -24.91
N ARG A 775 19.79 -3.55 -25.83
CA ARG A 775 18.39 -3.15 -25.93
C ARG A 775 17.62 -3.59 -24.69
N GLN A 776 16.96 -2.65 -24.03
CA GLN A 776 16.18 -2.88 -22.82
C GLN A 776 14.67 -2.77 -23.11
N GLU A 777 13.91 -3.81 -22.79
CA GLU A 777 12.46 -3.80 -22.89
C GLU A 777 11.82 -4.32 -21.59
N SER A 778 10.77 -3.64 -21.14
CA SER A 778 9.92 -4.10 -20.02
C SER A 778 8.52 -4.38 -20.51
N GLY A 779 7.76 -5.16 -19.76
CA GLY A 779 6.39 -5.53 -20.08
C GLY A 779 6.29 -6.99 -20.49
N THR A 780 5.84 -7.82 -19.57
CA THR A 780 5.69 -9.26 -19.74
C THR A 780 4.22 -9.63 -19.65
N LEU A 781 3.75 -10.50 -20.55
CA LEU A 781 2.46 -11.18 -20.39
C LEU A 781 2.60 -12.16 -19.23
N LEU A 782 1.77 -11.99 -18.19
CA LEU A 782 1.83 -12.81 -16.99
C LEU A 782 0.47 -13.45 -16.71
N PRO A 783 0.26 -14.70 -17.13
CA PRO A 783 -0.92 -15.47 -16.78
C PRO A 783 -0.78 -16.05 -15.37
N THR A 784 -1.80 -15.85 -14.54
CA THR A 784 -1.89 -16.42 -13.21
C THR A 784 -3.16 -17.22 -13.06
N LEU A 785 -3.05 -18.42 -12.52
CA LEU A 785 -4.14 -19.38 -12.35
C LEU A 785 -4.22 -19.75 -10.89
N GLY A 786 -5.42 -19.80 -10.31
CA GLY A 786 -5.55 -20.24 -8.94
C GLY A 786 -6.83 -20.99 -8.65
N ILE A 787 -6.74 -21.79 -7.59
CA ILE A 787 -7.84 -22.60 -7.05
C ILE A 787 -7.97 -22.25 -5.57
N THR A 788 -9.18 -21.96 -5.13
CA THR A 788 -9.51 -21.71 -3.73
C THR A 788 -10.50 -22.73 -3.24
N PHE A 789 -10.25 -23.32 -2.09
CA PHE A 789 -11.15 -24.23 -1.40
C PHE A 789 -11.43 -23.67 0.01
N GLU A 790 -12.70 -23.54 0.39
CA GLU A 790 -13.12 -23.06 1.71
C GLU A 790 -14.12 -24.04 2.29
N TYR A 791 -13.86 -24.46 3.55
CA TYR A 791 -14.67 -25.43 4.30
C TYR A 791 -15.04 -24.90 5.68
#